data_c657d753e572e588a6cdfed75077b545
#
_entry.id   c657d753e572e588a6cdfed75077b545
#
_cell.length_a   1.000
_cell.length_b   1.000
_cell.length_c   1.000
_cell.angle_alpha   90.00
_cell.angle_beta   90.00
_cell.angle_gamma   90.00
#
_symmetry.space_group_name_H-M   'P 1'
#
loop_
_entity.id
_entity.type
_entity.pdbx_description
1 polymer ?
#
loop_
_entity_poly.entity_id
_entity_poly.type
_entity_poly.pdbx_seq_one_letter_code
_entity_poly.pdbx_strand_id
1 'polypeptide(L)'
;MDYNFSEIEKKWQKAWAEHQTYKVTEDKTKKKYYVLNMFPYPSGAGLHVGHPLGYIASDIYARFKRLQGYNVLNPMGYDAYGLPAEQYAIQTGQHPAITTETNINHYREQLDKIGFSFDWNREVRTCDPQYYHWTQWAFMKMFGSYFCNECQQARPVADLIKHFETSGTAGLDVAQTEELHFTAEEWKAMSEEEQQKVLMNYRIAYLGETVVNWCQGLGTVLANDEVVNGVSERGGYPVVQKKMQQWCLRTSAYAQRLLDGLETINWTDSIKETQRNWIGRSEGTEMEFKYSLTPDPSPRRGECSTGDKAEGHFTIFTTRADTIFGVTFMVLAPESELVEKLTTKEQKAEVEEYLAYVKKRTELDRMSDRKVTGVFSGSYAVNPFTGAKIPVWISEYVLAGYGTGAIMAVPAHDSRDYAFAKHFNLPIIPLIEGADVSEESFDAKEGIVMNSPCEGVETLDGFSLNGMTVKEAIAATKEFVTKHQLGRVKVNYRLRDAIFSRQRYWGEPFPVYYKNGMPYMIPEECLPLELPEIDKYEPTETGEPPLGRAKKWAWDEAKKQVADKSLVDNKTVFPLELNTMPGFAGSSAYYLRYMDPKNDKALVGKEADEYWQNVDLYVGGTEHATGHLIYSRFWNKFLHDCGVSCKEEPYEKLINQGMIQGRSNFVYRVNSDDHSKVPVFVSKGLKDQYDTTPIHVWVNLVKNDILDTEAFKQWRPEYNNAEFILEDGKYICGWAIEKMSKSMYNVVNPDDIIKDYGADTLRLYEMFLGPVEASKPWDTNGIDGCHRFLKKFWSLFWERGGEEKLIVDDVEPSKENLKSVHKLIKKVTEDIEKFSYNTSISAFMIAVNELGQQKCHNRELLQKMVVLLSPFAPHVAEELWHVLGNKGTVCDAAWPSYDEKYLVESEMQLTVSFNGKARYQKTFAADADNATIEREVKADERSLKYMEGKQIVKVIIVPKKIVNIVIK
;
A
#
# COMPACT_ATOMS: atom_id res chain seq x y z
N MET A 1 36.31 -28.74 11.93
CA MET A 1 34.98 -28.98 11.36
C MET A 1 34.64 -27.89 10.35
N ASP A 2 34.29 -28.27 9.13
CA ASP A 2 33.89 -27.29 8.13
C ASP A 2 32.41 -26.89 8.34
N TYR A 3 32.09 -25.66 8.01
CA TYR A 3 30.73 -25.16 8.10
C TYR A 3 29.86 -25.80 7.01
N ASN A 4 29.08 -26.80 7.41
CA ASN A 4 28.13 -27.50 6.52
C ASN A 4 26.71 -26.97 6.74
N PHE A 5 26.39 -25.84 6.10
CA PHE A 5 25.09 -25.19 6.24
C PHE A 5 23.91 -26.10 5.87
N SER A 6 24.05 -26.93 4.83
CA SER A 6 22.95 -27.77 4.36
C SER A 6 22.47 -28.82 5.39
N GLU A 7 23.41 -29.40 6.14
CA GLU A 7 23.05 -30.35 7.23
C GLU A 7 22.51 -29.62 8.45
N ILE A 8 23.15 -28.51 8.84
CA ILE A 8 22.74 -27.69 9.98
C ILE A 8 21.31 -27.16 9.79
N GLU A 9 21.02 -26.59 8.64
CA GLU A 9 19.71 -26.02 8.33
C GLU A 9 18.60 -27.07 8.35
N LYS A 10 18.78 -28.21 7.68
CA LYS A 10 17.80 -29.32 7.69
C LYS A 10 17.56 -29.88 9.09
N LYS A 11 18.63 -30.02 9.89
CA LYS A 11 18.53 -30.50 11.27
C LYS A 11 17.62 -29.61 12.11
N TRP A 12 17.84 -28.29 12.05
CA TRP A 12 17.12 -27.36 12.92
C TRP A 12 15.71 -27.04 12.42
N GLN A 13 15.49 -26.94 11.11
CA GLN A 13 14.14 -26.83 10.55
C GLN A 13 13.25 -27.98 10.99
N LYS A 14 13.78 -29.21 10.94
CA LYS A 14 13.08 -30.40 11.42
C LYS A 14 12.81 -30.32 12.93
N ALA A 15 13.81 -29.98 13.73
CA ALA A 15 13.69 -29.89 15.19
C ALA A 15 12.66 -28.82 15.60
N TRP A 16 12.67 -27.64 15.00
CA TRP A 16 11.70 -26.58 15.29
C TRP A 16 10.27 -26.98 14.94
N ALA A 17 10.07 -27.69 13.83
CA ALA A 17 8.76 -28.20 13.43
C ALA A 17 8.25 -29.28 14.42
N GLU A 18 9.10 -30.26 14.77
CA GLU A 18 8.74 -31.35 15.70
C GLU A 18 8.42 -30.84 17.11
N HIS A 19 9.18 -29.88 17.62
CA HIS A 19 8.98 -29.31 18.94
C HIS A 19 7.97 -28.17 18.97
N GLN A 20 7.43 -27.74 17.82
CA GLN A 20 6.57 -26.57 17.71
C GLN A 20 7.16 -25.34 18.42
N THR A 21 8.45 -25.07 18.19
CA THR A 21 9.27 -24.09 18.93
C THR A 21 8.65 -22.68 18.94
N TYR A 22 7.91 -22.32 17.91
CA TYR A 22 7.32 -20.97 17.74
C TYR A 22 5.84 -20.89 18.10
N LYS A 23 5.25 -22.00 18.58
CA LYS A 23 3.86 -22.01 19.05
C LYS A 23 3.70 -21.08 20.25
N VAL A 24 2.67 -20.26 20.21
CA VAL A 24 2.38 -19.29 21.27
C VAL A 24 0.93 -19.41 21.76
N THR A 25 0.73 -19.12 23.03
CA THR A 25 -0.57 -19.02 23.70
C THR A 25 -0.68 -17.69 24.44
N GLU A 26 -1.85 -17.36 24.95
CA GLU A 26 -2.15 -16.13 25.70
C GLU A 26 -1.58 -16.20 27.14
N ASP A 27 -0.25 -16.09 27.27
CA ASP A 27 0.46 -16.10 28.55
C ASP A 27 0.41 -14.71 29.21
N LYS A 28 -0.55 -14.54 30.14
CA LYS A 28 -0.77 -13.28 30.88
C LYS A 28 0.39 -12.87 31.81
N THR A 29 1.37 -13.75 32.04
CA THR A 29 2.56 -13.43 32.83
C THR A 29 3.61 -12.65 32.03
N LYS A 30 3.51 -12.66 30.71
CA LYS A 30 4.42 -11.99 29.79
C LYS A 30 3.72 -10.85 29.07
N LYS A 31 4.50 -9.82 28.74
CA LYS A 31 4.03 -8.77 27.82
C LYS A 31 3.92 -9.36 26.42
N LYS A 32 2.81 -9.07 25.74
CA LYS A 32 2.60 -9.47 24.36
C LYS A 32 3.45 -8.64 23.40
N TYR A 33 3.80 -9.23 22.28
CA TYR A 33 4.27 -8.50 21.10
C TYR A 33 3.76 -9.20 19.85
N TYR A 34 2.96 -8.49 19.04
CA TYR A 34 2.35 -9.03 17.85
C TYR A 34 3.06 -8.48 16.61
N VAL A 35 3.82 -9.31 15.93
CA VAL A 35 4.49 -9.00 14.66
C VAL A 35 3.71 -9.62 13.53
N LEU A 36 3.37 -8.85 12.51
CA LEU A 36 2.61 -9.33 11.38
C LEU A 36 3.23 -8.85 10.06
N ASN A 37 3.27 -9.76 9.10
CA ASN A 37 3.57 -9.45 7.71
C ASN A 37 2.30 -9.43 6.88
N MET A 38 2.27 -8.63 5.82
CA MET A 38 1.29 -8.81 4.78
C MET A 38 1.50 -10.19 4.16
N PHE A 39 0.49 -11.07 4.30
CA PHE A 39 0.60 -12.44 3.86
C PHE A 39 0.62 -12.56 2.33
N PRO A 40 1.33 -13.58 1.78
CA PRO A 40 1.51 -13.69 0.34
C PRO A 40 0.26 -14.20 -0.37
N TYR A 41 0.11 -13.78 -1.63
CA TYR A 41 -0.76 -14.44 -2.59
C TYR A 41 0.00 -15.61 -3.25
N PRO A 42 -0.43 -16.89 -3.08
CA PRO A 42 0.31 -18.05 -3.55
C PRO A 42 0.20 -18.20 -5.08
N SER A 43 1.15 -17.65 -5.82
CA SER A 43 1.26 -17.79 -7.27
C SER A 43 2.06 -19.03 -7.68
N GLY A 44 1.80 -19.58 -8.87
CA GLY A 44 2.49 -20.79 -9.36
C GLY A 44 3.99 -20.66 -9.59
N ALA A 45 4.56 -19.47 -9.43
CA ALA A 45 6.01 -19.28 -9.55
C ALA A 45 6.79 -19.55 -8.27
N GLY A 46 6.13 -19.64 -7.14
CA GLY A 46 6.78 -19.55 -5.84
C GLY A 46 7.27 -18.13 -5.51
N LEU A 47 8.06 -18.04 -4.46
CA LEU A 47 8.72 -16.80 -4.05
C LEU A 47 9.90 -16.47 -4.96
N HIS A 48 10.18 -15.20 -5.19
CA HIS A 48 11.48 -14.71 -5.64
C HIS A 48 12.19 -13.99 -4.49
N VAL A 49 13.49 -13.76 -4.62
CA VAL A 49 14.32 -13.15 -3.54
C VAL A 49 13.84 -11.77 -3.06
N GLY A 50 12.92 -11.12 -3.74
CA GLY A 50 12.33 -9.87 -3.26
C GLY A 50 11.23 -10.05 -2.22
N HIS A 51 10.56 -11.20 -2.15
CA HIS A 51 9.50 -11.44 -1.19
C HIS A 51 10.00 -11.59 0.26
N PRO A 52 11.09 -12.33 0.53
CA PRO A 52 11.54 -12.55 1.90
C PRO A 52 12.06 -11.30 2.60
N LEU A 53 12.38 -10.22 1.90
CA LEU A 53 12.97 -9.00 2.49
C LEU A 53 12.18 -8.51 3.72
N GLY A 54 10.87 -8.29 3.56
CA GLY A 54 9.99 -7.86 4.65
C GLY A 54 9.85 -8.93 5.74
N TYR A 55 9.75 -10.19 5.33
CA TYR A 55 9.61 -11.32 6.25
C TYR A 55 10.86 -11.54 7.09
N ILE A 56 12.06 -11.40 6.52
CA ILE A 56 13.31 -11.50 7.26
C ILE A 56 13.44 -10.32 8.23
N ALA A 57 13.12 -9.10 7.78
CA ALA A 57 13.18 -7.91 8.62
C ALA A 57 12.27 -8.03 9.86
N SER A 58 11.04 -8.48 9.68
CA SER A 58 10.09 -8.69 10.77
C SER A 58 10.48 -9.87 11.68
N ASP A 59 11.02 -10.97 11.10
CA ASP A 59 11.44 -12.14 11.84
C ASP A 59 12.63 -11.85 12.76
N ILE A 60 13.58 -11.02 12.30
CA ILE A 60 14.67 -10.53 13.15
C ILE A 60 14.10 -9.79 14.37
N TYR A 61 13.12 -8.92 14.13
CA TYR A 61 12.49 -8.17 15.21
C TYR A 61 11.66 -9.06 16.15
N ALA A 62 10.93 -10.03 15.60
CA ALA A 62 10.16 -11.01 16.37
C ALA A 62 11.07 -11.83 17.30
N ARG A 63 12.19 -12.35 16.78
CA ARG A 63 13.20 -13.09 17.55
C ARG A 63 13.85 -12.21 18.63
N PHE A 64 14.19 -10.97 18.28
CA PHE A 64 14.73 -10.00 19.23
C PHE A 64 13.77 -9.74 20.40
N LYS A 65 12.47 -9.53 20.12
CA LYS A 65 11.46 -9.34 21.18
C LYS A 65 11.29 -10.57 22.04
N ARG A 66 11.33 -11.78 21.47
CA ARG A 66 11.30 -13.03 22.23
C ARG A 66 12.50 -13.14 23.18
N LEU A 67 13.71 -12.85 22.72
CA LEU A 67 14.92 -12.81 23.53
C LEU A 67 14.88 -11.73 24.62
N GLN A 68 14.05 -10.69 24.45
CA GLN A 68 13.77 -9.69 25.49
C GLN A 68 12.71 -10.15 26.50
N GLY A 69 12.16 -11.38 26.36
CA GLY A 69 11.18 -11.96 27.28
C GLY A 69 9.72 -11.66 26.95
N TYR A 70 9.43 -11.08 25.78
CA TYR A 70 8.05 -10.90 25.31
C TYR A 70 7.43 -12.23 24.88
N ASN A 71 6.11 -12.33 25.01
CA ASN A 71 5.30 -13.36 24.36
C ASN A 71 4.99 -12.89 22.94
N VAL A 72 5.60 -13.50 21.94
CA VAL A 72 5.59 -12.99 20.55
C VAL A 72 4.66 -13.81 19.69
N LEU A 73 3.62 -13.17 19.13
CA LEU A 73 2.80 -13.72 18.07
C LEU A 73 3.38 -13.30 16.72
N ASN A 74 3.83 -14.29 15.95
CA ASN A 74 4.33 -14.10 14.57
C ASN A 74 3.69 -15.14 13.65
N PRO A 75 2.44 -14.91 13.18
CA PRO A 75 1.71 -15.86 12.37
C PRO A 75 2.01 -15.69 10.88
N MET A 76 1.65 -16.68 10.08
CA MET A 76 1.70 -16.64 8.62
C MET A 76 0.53 -17.43 8.04
N GLY A 77 0.09 -17.03 6.84
CA GLY A 77 -0.97 -17.69 6.08
C GLY A 77 -0.98 -17.20 4.63
N TYR A 78 -2.12 -17.33 3.97
CA TYR A 78 -2.20 -17.09 2.54
C TYR A 78 -3.47 -16.33 2.15
N ASP A 79 -3.31 -15.28 1.36
CA ASP A 79 -4.40 -14.66 0.62
C ASP A 79 -4.64 -15.49 -0.65
N ALA A 80 -5.67 -16.33 -0.62
CA ALA A 80 -5.77 -17.46 -1.54
C ALA A 80 -6.92 -17.35 -2.56
N TYR A 81 -7.71 -16.26 -2.52
CA TYR A 81 -8.71 -15.93 -3.52
C TYR A 81 -8.19 -14.92 -4.54
N GLY A 82 -8.71 -14.93 -5.74
CA GLY A 82 -8.44 -13.90 -6.74
C GLY A 82 -8.25 -14.40 -8.17
N LEU A 83 -8.08 -13.45 -9.05
CA LEU A 83 -8.04 -13.62 -10.50
C LEU A 83 -6.95 -14.57 -11.04
N PRO A 84 -5.72 -14.65 -10.48
CA PRO A 84 -4.68 -15.51 -11.06
C PRO A 84 -5.02 -17.00 -11.07
N ALA A 85 -5.59 -17.51 -9.98
CA ALA A 85 -6.00 -18.91 -9.89
C ALA A 85 -7.18 -19.21 -10.79
N GLU A 86 -8.12 -18.29 -10.89
CA GLU A 86 -9.29 -18.42 -11.78
C GLU A 86 -8.90 -18.42 -13.25
N GLN A 87 -8.00 -17.52 -13.66
CA GLN A 87 -7.50 -17.51 -15.05
C GLN A 87 -6.77 -18.77 -15.43
N TYR A 88 -5.99 -19.33 -14.52
CA TYR A 88 -5.35 -20.62 -14.75
C TYR A 88 -6.41 -21.74 -14.88
N ALA A 89 -7.46 -21.69 -14.07
CA ALA A 89 -8.58 -22.63 -14.16
C ALA A 89 -9.33 -22.51 -15.50
N ILE A 90 -9.56 -21.30 -16.01
CA ILE A 90 -10.17 -21.05 -17.33
C ILE A 90 -9.31 -21.69 -18.43
N GLN A 91 -8.00 -21.51 -18.38
CA GLN A 91 -7.07 -22.02 -19.39
C GLN A 91 -6.93 -23.55 -19.39
N THR A 92 -6.99 -24.17 -18.22
CA THR A 92 -6.65 -25.59 -18.04
C THR A 92 -7.86 -26.48 -17.77
N GLY A 93 -9.00 -25.90 -17.40
CA GLY A 93 -10.17 -26.63 -16.90
C GLY A 93 -10.01 -27.23 -15.51
N GLN A 94 -8.87 -26.97 -14.82
CA GLN A 94 -8.63 -27.46 -13.47
C GLN A 94 -9.29 -26.58 -12.43
N HIS A 95 -9.90 -27.21 -11.39
CA HIS A 95 -10.51 -26.44 -10.31
C HIS A 95 -9.51 -25.51 -9.59
N PRO A 96 -9.82 -24.21 -9.35
CA PRO A 96 -8.88 -23.24 -8.78
C PRO A 96 -8.31 -23.67 -7.42
N ALA A 97 -9.09 -24.38 -6.60
CA ALA A 97 -8.65 -24.89 -5.29
C ALA A 97 -7.44 -25.82 -5.39
N ILE A 98 -7.36 -26.67 -6.44
CA ILE A 98 -6.25 -27.61 -6.62
C ILE A 98 -4.95 -26.85 -6.89
N THR A 99 -5.00 -25.89 -7.81
CA THR A 99 -3.85 -25.02 -8.11
C THR A 99 -3.43 -24.21 -6.90
N THR A 100 -4.40 -23.64 -6.18
CA THR A 100 -4.15 -22.85 -4.97
C THR A 100 -3.47 -23.70 -3.90
N GLU A 101 -3.96 -24.91 -3.62
CA GLU A 101 -3.35 -25.84 -2.65
C GLU A 101 -1.91 -26.21 -3.04
N THR A 102 -1.68 -26.53 -4.31
CA THR A 102 -0.32 -26.82 -4.83
C THR A 102 0.62 -25.64 -4.61
N ASN A 103 0.16 -24.44 -4.89
CA ASN A 103 0.96 -23.23 -4.72
C ASN A 103 1.22 -22.91 -3.25
N ILE A 104 0.24 -23.08 -2.37
CA ILE A 104 0.39 -22.92 -0.92
C ILE A 104 1.46 -23.87 -0.38
N ASN A 105 1.42 -25.15 -0.77
CA ASN A 105 2.41 -26.14 -0.36
C ASN A 105 3.82 -25.76 -0.81
N HIS A 106 3.97 -25.25 -2.03
CA HIS A 106 5.26 -24.78 -2.53
C HIS A 106 5.77 -23.55 -1.76
N TYR A 107 4.91 -22.55 -1.52
CA TYR A 107 5.26 -21.39 -0.69
C TYR A 107 5.66 -21.81 0.71
N ARG A 108 4.92 -22.76 1.32
CA ARG A 108 5.22 -23.29 2.65
C ARG A 108 6.61 -23.90 2.72
N GLU A 109 6.96 -24.73 1.73
CA GLU A 109 8.31 -25.35 1.66
C GLU A 109 9.41 -24.28 1.57
N GLN A 110 9.22 -23.24 0.75
CA GLN A 110 10.17 -22.14 0.61
C GLN A 110 10.33 -21.35 1.91
N LEU A 111 9.22 -21.01 2.58
CA LEU A 111 9.24 -20.29 3.85
C LEU A 111 9.90 -21.11 4.97
N ASP A 112 9.61 -22.41 5.04
CA ASP A 112 10.23 -23.31 6.02
C ASP A 112 11.74 -23.43 5.81
N LYS A 113 12.22 -23.48 4.55
CA LYS A 113 13.66 -23.50 4.22
C LYS A 113 14.39 -22.22 4.66
N ILE A 114 13.75 -21.06 4.58
CA ILE A 114 14.32 -19.78 5.02
C ILE A 114 14.45 -19.72 6.55
N GLY A 115 13.69 -20.54 7.28
CA GLY A 115 13.78 -20.68 8.73
C GLY A 115 13.16 -19.54 9.52
N PHE A 116 11.94 -19.13 9.16
CA PHE A 116 11.18 -18.13 9.90
C PHE A 116 10.64 -18.66 11.24
N SER A 117 10.44 -17.76 12.20
CA SER A 117 9.82 -18.06 13.51
C SER A 117 8.29 -17.97 13.47
N PHE A 118 7.66 -18.47 12.41
CA PHE A 118 6.21 -18.43 12.28
C PHE A 118 5.51 -19.47 13.16
N ASP A 119 4.43 -19.07 13.83
CA ASP A 119 3.51 -20.00 14.48
C ASP A 119 2.50 -20.58 13.48
N TRP A 120 2.87 -21.66 12.84
CA TRP A 120 2.03 -22.34 11.87
C TRP A 120 0.75 -22.97 12.43
N ASN A 121 0.61 -23.07 13.76
CA ASN A 121 -0.66 -23.47 14.35
C ASN A 121 -1.76 -22.43 14.18
N ARG A 122 -1.37 -21.21 13.80
CA ARG A 122 -2.26 -20.09 13.55
C ARG A 122 -2.38 -19.74 12.06
N GLU A 123 -1.96 -20.66 11.18
CA GLU A 123 -2.13 -20.49 9.74
C GLU A 123 -3.59 -20.25 9.37
N VAL A 124 -3.84 -19.28 8.50
CA VAL A 124 -5.14 -19.02 7.89
C VAL A 124 -5.01 -18.97 6.37
N ARG A 125 -6.08 -19.35 5.68
CA ARG A 125 -6.21 -19.28 4.23
C ARG A 125 -7.54 -18.64 3.90
N THR A 126 -7.54 -17.57 3.14
CA THR A 126 -8.78 -16.83 2.87
C THR A 126 -9.81 -17.65 2.10
N CYS A 127 -9.37 -18.71 1.38
CA CYS A 127 -10.25 -19.61 0.64
C CYS A 127 -10.86 -20.75 1.47
N ASP A 128 -10.47 -20.90 2.73
CA ASP A 128 -11.04 -21.95 3.57
C ASP A 128 -12.44 -21.55 4.08
N PRO A 129 -13.45 -22.44 3.99
CA PRO A 129 -14.81 -22.15 4.47
C PRO A 129 -14.85 -21.69 5.94
N GLN A 130 -14.04 -22.25 6.80
CA GLN A 130 -13.94 -21.85 8.20
C GLN A 130 -13.37 -20.44 8.39
N TYR A 131 -12.58 -19.95 7.41
CA TYR A 131 -12.08 -18.59 7.42
C TYR A 131 -13.11 -17.62 6.87
N TYR A 132 -13.61 -17.82 5.63
CA TYR A 132 -14.53 -16.88 5.01
C TYR A 132 -15.95 -16.89 5.60
N HIS A 133 -16.28 -17.87 6.43
CA HIS A 133 -17.42 -17.80 7.35
C HIS A 133 -17.48 -16.43 8.03
N TRP A 134 -16.35 -15.97 8.55
CA TRP A 134 -16.25 -14.70 9.28
C TRP A 134 -16.23 -13.47 8.36
N THR A 135 -15.78 -13.60 7.14
CA THR A 135 -15.93 -12.56 6.11
C THR A 135 -17.40 -12.38 5.77
N GLN A 136 -18.12 -13.47 5.56
CA GLN A 136 -19.56 -13.46 5.30
C GLN A 136 -20.33 -12.89 6.49
N TRP A 137 -20.01 -13.32 7.68
CA TRP A 137 -20.59 -12.79 8.91
C TRP A 137 -20.40 -11.27 9.05
N ALA A 138 -19.19 -10.77 8.83
CA ALA A 138 -18.90 -9.33 8.88
C ALA A 138 -19.69 -8.55 7.85
N PHE A 139 -19.83 -9.07 6.64
CA PHE A 139 -20.69 -8.50 5.60
C PHE A 139 -22.16 -8.42 6.04
N MET A 140 -22.68 -9.48 6.64
CA MET A 140 -24.05 -9.49 7.18
C MET A 140 -24.24 -8.43 8.28
N LYS A 141 -23.24 -8.26 9.17
CA LYS A 141 -23.28 -7.20 10.19
C LYS A 141 -23.26 -5.81 9.56
N MET A 142 -22.45 -5.59 8.51
CA MET A 142 -22.44 -4.32 7.76
C MET A 142 -23.78 -4.05 7.06
N PHE A 143 -24.39 -5.07 6.50
CA PHE A 143 -25.74 -4.97 5.92
C PHE A 143 -26.79 -4.66 6.99
N GLY A 144 -26.66 -5.22 8.18
CA GLY A 144 -27.52 -4.98 9.34
C GLY A 144 -27.27 -3.67 10.08
N SER A 145 -26.37 -2.81 9.59
CA SER A 145 -25.95 -1.59 10.26
C SER A 145 -26.08 -0.36 9.39
N TYR A 146 -26.27 0.81 10.03
CA TYR A 146 -26.15 2.15 9.45
C TYR A 146 -25.09 2.96 10.22
N PHE A 147 -24.61 4.07 9.67
CA PHE A 147 -23.64 4.95 10.33
C PHE A 147 -24.32 6.22 10.85
N CYS A 148 -24.25 6.43 12.16
CA CYS A 148 -24.75 7.63 12.85
C CYS A 148 -23.67 8.72 12.83
N ASN A 149 -23.95 9.87 12.22
CA ASN A 149 -23.00 10.99 12.14
C ASN A 149 -22.80 11.68 13.48
N GLU A 150 -23.83 11.75 14.32
CA GLU A 150 -23.74 12.40 15.64
C GLU A 150 -22.79 11.64 16.57
N CYS A 151 -22.95 10.32 16.69
CA CYS A 151 -22.09 9.51 17.55
C CYS A 151 -20.85 8.94 16.82
N GLN A 152 -20.71 9.16 15.52
CA GLN A 152 -19.60 8.72 14.69
C GLN A 152 -19.35 7.20 14.77
N GLN A 153 -20.41 6.40 14.79
CA GLN A 153 -20.36 4.93 14.96
C GLN A 153 -21.41 4.23 14.11
N ALA A 154 -21.12 2.96 13.80
CA ALA A 154 -22.13 2.05 13.27
C ALA A 154 -23.18 1.72 14.34
N ARG A 155 -24.44 1.63 13.92
CA ARG A 155 -25.58 1.26 14.75
C ARG A 155 -26.45 0.23 14.04
N PRO A 156 -27.16 -0.64 14.76
CA PRO A 156 -28.09 -1.57 14.16
C PRO A 156 -29.22 -0.89 13.36
N VAL A 157 -29.51 -1.37 12.15
CA VAL A 157 -30.64 -0.86 11.34
C VAL A 157 -31.97 -0.94 12.08
N ALA A 158 -32.14 -1.87 13.03
CA ALA A 158 -33.32 -1.95 13.87
C ALA A 158 -33.61 -0.64 14.67
N ASP A 159 -32.56 0.08 15.06
CA ASP A 159 -32.74 1.39 15.75
C ASP A 159 -33.20 2.47 14.77
N LEU A 160 -32.73 2.41 13.53
CA LEU A 160 -33.17 3.31 12.47
C LEU A 160 -34.66 3.05 12.11
N ILE A 161 -35.07 1.79 12.03
CA ILE A 161 -36.48 1.42 11.81
C ILE A 161 -37.39 2.00 12.89
N LYS A 162 -37.00 1.89 14.17
CA LYS A 162 -37.76 2.48 15.28
C LYS A 162 -37.87 4.00 15.17
N HIS A 163 -36.80 4.66 14.70
CA HIS A 163 -36.82 6.09 14.44
C HIS A 163 -37.82 6.45 13.34
N PHE A 164 -37.81 5.70 12.22
CA PHE A 164 -38.74 5.90 11.12
C PHE A 164 -40.20 5.68 11.55
N GLU A 165 -40.48 4.69 12.40
CA GLU A 165 -41.82 4.40 12.94
C GLU A 165 -42.37 5.53 13.83
N THR A 166 -41.49 6.33 14.42
CA THR A 166 -41.88 7.40 15.37
C THR A 166 -41.81 8.80 14.78
N SER A 167 -40.84 9.06 13.94
CA SER A 167 -40.47 10.41 13.48
C SER A 167 -40.22 10.56 11.98
N GLY A 168 -40.33 9.46 11.22
CA GLY A 168 -39.92 9.47 9.81
C GLY A 168 -38.43 9.83 9.69
N THR A 169 -38.08 10.73 8.78
CA THR A 169 -36.71 11.24 8.61
C THR A 169 -36.42 12.51 9.44
N ALA A 170 -37.37 12.98 10.23
CA ALA A 170 -37.20 14.23 11.00
C ALA A 170 -36.09 14.07 12.08
N GLY A 171 -35.14 15.00 12.14
CA GLY A 171 -34.05 14.99 13.10
C GLY A 171 -33.01 13.91 12.92
N LEU A 172 -32.99 13.26 11.75
CA LEU A 172 -32.04 12.20 11.43
C LEU A 172 -30.72 12.77 10.90
N ASP A 173 -29.62 12.45 11.56
CA ASP A 173 -28.26 12.78 11.11
C ASP A 173 -27.43 11.49 10.95
N VAL A 174 -27.47 10.93 9.75
CA VAL A 174 -26.86 9.65 9.40
C VAL A 174 -26.22 9.71 8.02
N ALA A 175 -25.27 8.82 7.78
CA ALA A 175 -24.73 8.61 6.44
C ALA A 175 -25.78 7.99 5.51
N GLN A 176 -25.96 8.58 4.35
CA GLN A 176 -26.97 8.17 3.35
C GLN A 176 -26.47 8.43 1.93
N THR A 177 -27.02 7.71 0.97
CA THR A 177 -26.70 7.88 -0.46
C THR A 177 -27.44 9.11 -1.02
N GLU A 178 -28.74 9.22 -0.69
CA GLU A 178 -29.64 10.29 -1.11
C GLU A 178 -30.37 10.85 0.10
N GLU A 179 -30.66 12.15 0.10
CA GLU A 179 -31.45 12.77 1.14
C GLU A 179 -32.94 12.49 0.92
N LEU A 180 -33.52 11.63 1.77
CA LEU A 180 -34.93 11.25 1.72
C LEU A 180 -35.73 12.02 2.77
N HIS A 181 -36.99 12.33 2.43
CA HIS A 181 -37.94 12.97 3.32
C HIS A 181 -39.25 12.21 3.33
N PHE A 182 -39.64 11.69 4.48
CA PHE A 182 -40.93 11.02 4.71
C PHE A 182 -41.32 11.09 6.20
N THR A 183 -42.63 11.03 6.47
CA THR A 183 -43.19 11.01 7.82
C THR A 183 -43.27 9.56 8.36
N ALA A 184 -43.55 9.41 9.66
CA ALA A 184 -43.81 8.11 10.28
C ALA A 184 -45.02 7.38 9.68
N GLU A 185 -46.06 8.13 9.30
CA GLU A 185 -47.25 7.58 8.64
C GLU A 185 -46.92 7.05 7.25
N GLU A 186 -46.15 7.80 6.46
CA GLU A 186 -45.69 7.37 5.15
C GLU A 186 -44.84 6.11 5.23
N TRP A 187 -43.90 6.05 6.20
CA TRP A 187 -43.11 4.86 6.45
C TRP A 187 -43.97 3.61 6.72
N LYS A 188 -44.98 3.74 7.61
CA LYS A 188 -45.88 2.65 7.98
C LYS A 188 -46.80 2.22 6.81
N ALA A 189 -47.06 3.11 5.87
CA ALA A 189 -47.85 2.81 4.69
C ALA A 189 -47.05 2.12 3.58
N MET A 190 -45.75 2.14 3.63
CA MET A 190 -44.84 1.46 2.67
C MET A 190 -44.99 -0.06 2.77
N SER A 191 -44.97 -0.73 1.62
CA SER A 191 -44.77 -2.19 1.55
C SER A 191 -43.41 -2.59 2.10
N GLU A 192 -43.24 -3.87 2.44
CA GLU A 192 -41.93 -4.40 2.88
C GLU A 192 -40.85 -4.13 1.85
N GLU A 193 -41.14 -4.28 0.56
CA GLU A 193 -40.18 -4.01 -0.52
C GLU A 193 -39.76 -2.53 -0.56
N GLU A 194 -40.73 -1.61 -0.44
CA GLU A 194 -40.42 -0.16 -0.37
C GLU A 194 -39.59 0.21 0.85
N GLN A 195 -39.91 -0.38 2.01
CA GLN A 195 -39.11 -0.18 3.23
C GLN A 195 -37.67 -0.71 3.05
N GLN A 196 -37.49 -1.90 2.47
CA GLN A 196 -36.13 -2.42 2.20
C GLN A 196 -35.37 -1.53 1.22
N LYS A 197 -36.04 -0.95 0.24
CA LYS A 197 -35.46 -0.01 -0.71
C LYS A 197 -34.97 1.28 -0.02
N VAL A 198 -35.80 1.80 0.88
CA VAL A 198 -35.42 2.96 1.72
C VAL A 198 -34.25 2.61 2.63
N LEU A 199 -34.26 1.45 3.30
CA LEU A 199 -33.17 1.04 4.19
C LEU A 199 -31.84 0.89 3.45
N MET A 200 -31.87 0.49 2.17
CA MET A 200 -30.67 0.36 1.34
C MET A 200 -29.91 1.70 1.22
N ASN A 201 -30.62 2.82 1.29
CA ASN A 201 -30.06 4.17 1.29
C ASN A 201 -29.14 4.47 2.49
N TYR A 202 -29.29 3.72 3.59
CA TYR A 202 -28.60 3.98 4.87
C TYR A 202 -27.61 2.91 5.29
N ARG A 203 -27.74 1.68 4.76
CA ARG A 203 -26.90 0.53 5.15
C ARG A 203 -25.41 0.79 4.89
N ILE A 204 -24.54 0.22 5.71
CA ILE A 204 -23.09 0.26 5.51
C ILE A 204 -22.69 -0.63 4.32
N ALA A 205 -23.24 -1.85 4.23
CA ALA A 205 -23.17 -2.64 3.01
C ALA A 205 -24.49 -2.50 2.25
N TYR A 206 -24.44 -2.03 1.03
CA TYR A 206 -25.64 -1.73 0.24
C TYR A 206 -25.47 -2.11 -1.23
N LEU A 207 -26.60 -2.38 -1.89
CA LEU A 207 -26.65 -2.64 -3.32
C LEU A 207 -27.01 -1.33 -4.03
N GLY A 208 -26.12 -0.84 -4.89
CA GLY A 208 -26.31 0.43 -5.59
C GLY A 208 -25.82 0.40 -7.02
N GLU A 209 -26.32 1.32 -7.84
CA GLU A 209 -25.80 1.53 -9.19
C GLU A 209 -24.56 2.44 -9.12
N THR A 210 -23.45 1.97 -9.68
CA THR A 210 -22.21 2.72 -9.72
C THR A 210 -21.48 2.54 -11.05
N VAL A 211 -20.62 3.49 -11.41
CA VAL A 211 -19.75 3.38 -12.56
C VAL A 211 -18.51 2.56 -12.18
N VAL A 212 -18.25 1.52 -12.94
CA VAL A 212 -17.19 0.53 -12.67
C VAL A 212 -16.25 0.39 -13.86
N ASN A 213 -15.02 -0.06 -13.58
CA ASN A 213 -14.06 -0.44 -14.60
C ASN A 213 -14.40 -1.85 -15.12
N TRP A 214 -15.16 -1.94 -16.18
CA TRP A 214 -15.57 -3.20 -16.79
C TRP A 214 -14.54 -3.70 -17.80
N CYS A 215 -14.05 -4.91 -17.64
CA CYS A 215 -13.17 -5.57 -18.58
C CYS A 215 -13.89 -6.73 -19.26
N GLN A 216 -14.28 -6.55 -20.53
CA GLN A 216 -14.99 -7.57 -21.30
C GLN A 216 -14.10 -8.81 -21.53
N GLY A 217 -12.80 -8.64 -21.74
CA GLY A 217 -11.87 -9.75 -21.97
C GLY A 217 -11.64 -10.65 -20.74
N LEU A 218 -11.86 -10.11 -19.54
CA LEU A 218 -11.81 -10.86 -18.28
C LEU A 218 -13.22 -11.18 -17.72
N GLY A 219 -14.28 -10.62 -18.29
CA GLY A 219 -15.66 -10.83 -17.87
C GLY A 219 -15.96 -10.33 -16.45
N THR A 220 -15.21 -9.33 -15.94
CA THR A 220 -15.34 -8.87 -14.55
C THR A 220 -15.06 -7.38 -14.41
N VAL A 221 -15.53 -6.84 -13.26
CA VAL A 221 -15.14 -5.51 -12.77
C VAL A 221 -13.73 -5.56 -12.20
N LEU A 222 -12.92 -4.55 -12.50
CA LEU A 222 -11.56 -4.37 -12.01
C LEU A 222 -11.49 -3.21 -11.02
N ALA A 223 -10.66 -3.36 -10.00
CA ALA A 223 -10.26 -2.25 -9.13
C ALA A 223 -9.38 -1.25 -9.91
N ASN A 224 -9.23 -0.02 -9.39
CA ASN A 224 -8.45 1.01 -10.09
C ASN A 224 -6.96 0.64 -10.23
N ASP A 225 -6.42 -0.09 -9.28
CA ASP A 225 -5.05 -0.62 -9.27
C ASP A 225 -4.83 -1.81 -10.23
N GLU A 226 -5.92 -2.47 -10.66
CA GLU A 226 -5.90 -3.52 -11.69
C GLU A 226 -5.97 -2.96 -13.13
N VAL A 227 -6.04 -1.63 -13.29
CA VAL A 227 -6.13 -0.95 -14.61
C VAL A 227 -4.91 -0.06 -14.82
N VAL A 228 -4.16 -0.32 -15.89
CA VAL A 228 -2.97 0.42 -16.28
C VAL A 228 -3.13 0.94 -17.71
N ASN A 229 -3.06 2.25 -17.91
CA ASN A 229 -3.20 2.88 -19.24
C ASN A 229 -4.46 2.45 -20.01
N GLY A 230 -5.60 2.30 -19.32
CA GLY A 230 -6.87 1.95 -19.94
C GLY A 230 -7.03 0.47 -20.30
N VAL A 231 -6.08 -0.37 -19.90
CA VAL A 231 -6.15 -1.82 -20.09
C VAL A 231 -5.96 -2.55 -18.76
N SER A 232 -6.44 -3.79 -18.68
CA SER A 232 -6.20 -4.64 -17.50
C SER A 232 -4.71 -4.92 -17.32
N GLU A 233 -4.20 -4.82 -16.09
CA GLU A 233 -2.81 -5.20 -15.77
C GLU A 233 -2.48 -6.63 -16.24
N ARG A 234 -3.48 -7.51 -16.16
CA ARG A 234 -3.39 -8.89 -16.62
C ARG A 234 -4.08 -9.05 -17.97
N GLY A 235 -3.33 -9.54 -18.93
CA GLY A 235 -3.81 -9.84 -20.28
C GLY A 235 -3.92 -8.63 -21.21
N GLY A 236 -3.75 -7.39 -20.71
CA GLY A 236 -3.77 -6.18 -21.54
C GLY A 236 -5.10 -5.93 -22.26
N TYR A 237 -6.23 -6.39 -21.70
CA TYR A 237 -7.54 -6.22 -22.31
C TYR A 237 -8.09 -4.81 -22.09
N PRO A 238 -8.79 -4.23 -23.07
CA PRO A 238 -9.44 -2.93 -22.93
C PRO A 238 -10.42 -2.90 -21.75
N VAL A 239 -10.37 -1.81 -20.98
CA VAL A 239 -11.27 -1.54 -19.86
C VAL A 239 -12.16 -0.36 -20.21
N VAL A 240 -13.45 -0.47 -19.91
CA VAL A 240 -14.44 0.59 -20.20
C VAL A 240 -15.20 0.95 -18.93
N GLN A 241 -15.60 2.21 -18.83
CA GLN A 241 -16.50 2.66 -17.77
C GLN A 241 -17.92 2.19 -18.08
N LYS A 242 -18.56 1.50 -17.12
CA LYS A 242 -19.92 0.96 -17.27
C LYS A 242 -20.72 1.17 -15.99
N LYS A 243 -21.96 1.66 -16.10
CA LYS A 243 -22.88 1.74 -14.96
C LYS A 243 -23.46 0.35 -14.70
N MET A 244 -23.26 -0.18 -13.50
CA MET A 244 -23.70 -1.51 -13.09
C MET A 244 -24.20 -1.50 -11.65
N GLN A 245 -25.15 -2.39 -11.34
CA GLN A 245 -25.55 -2.65 -9.97
C GLN A 245 -24.44 -3.45 -9.27
N GLN A 246 -23.97 -2.95 -8.12
CA GLN A 246 -22.85 -3.51 -7.38
C GLN A 246 -23.11 -3.46 -5.88
N TRP A 247 -22.61 -4.45 -5.16
CA TRP A 247 -22.44 -4.30 -3.72
C TRP A 247 -21.40 -3.23 -3.44
N CYS A 248 -21.68 -2.36 -2.50
CA CYS A 248 -20.82 -1.28 -2.06
C CYS A 248 -20.69 -1.30 -0.54
N LEU A 249 -19.53 -0.89 -0.03
CA LEU A 249 -19.33 -0.61 1.39
C LEU A 249 -19.18 0.89 1.58
N ARG A 250 -19.93 1.47 2.53
CA ARG A 250 -19.96 2.90 2.83
C ARG A 250 -18.70 3.35 3.62
N THR A 251 -17.54 3.17 2.99
CA THR A 251 -16.23 3.57 3.55
C THR A 251 -16.14 5.07 3.76
N SER A 252 -16.83 5.86 2.92
CA SER A 252 -16.90 7.33 3.03
C SER A 252 -17.48 7.82 4.36
N ALA A 253 -18.38 7.07 4.98
CA ALA A 253 -18.95 7.40 6.29
C ALA A 253 -17.88 7.39 7.41
N TYR A 254 -16.82 6.61 7.25
CA TYR A 254 -15.72 6.53 8.20
C TYR A 254 -14.56 7.49 7.90
N ALA A 255 -14.67 8.33 6.86
CA ALA A 255 -13.58 9.17 6.37
C ALA A 255 -12.94 10.04 7.45
N GLN A 256 -13.74 10.70 8.29
CA GLN A 256 -13.21 11.53 9.38
C GLN A 256 -12.48 10.69 10.44
N ARG A 257 -13.06 9.56 10.87
CA ARG A 257 -12.44 8.66 11.84
C ARG A 257 -11.14 8.02 11.29
N LEU A 258 -11.08 7.78 9.98
CA LEU A 258 -9.84 7.31 9.32
C LEU A 258 -8.76 8.40 9.36
N LEU A 259 -9.11 9.68 9.22
CA LEU A 259 -8.17 10.79 9.38
C LEU A 259 -7.71 10.95 10.81
N ASP A 260 -8.64 10.99 11.75
CA ASP A 260 -8.35 11.19 13.18
C ASP A 260 -7.45 10.08 13.73
N GLY A 261 -7.71 8.83 13.32
CA GLY A 261 -6.91 7.68 13.70
C GLY A 261 -5.43 7.73 13.24
N LEU A 262 -5.10 8.50 12.20
CA LEU A 262 -3.71 8.67 11.76
C LEU A 262 -2.84 9.37 12.82
N GLU A 263 -3.44 10.15 13.70
CA GLU A 263 -2.72 10.85 14.77
C GLU A 263 -2.36 9.92 15.95
N THR A 264 -3.00 8.75 16.03
CA THR A 264 -2.82 7.80 17.13
C THR A 264 -1.81 6.67 16.81
N ILE A 265 -1.36 6.55 15.57
CA ILE A 265 -0.51 5.45 15.08
C ILE A 265 0.89 5.92 14.72
N ASN A 266 1.87 5.03 14.89
CA ASN A 266 3.28 5.29 14.62
C ASN A 266 3.67 4.85 13.20
N TRP A 267 3.15 5.56 12.21
CA TRP A 267 3.47 5.38 10.80
C TRP A 267 4.32 6.53 10.27
N THR A 268 5.02 6.31 9.16
CA THR A 268 5.81 7.38 8.54
C THR A 268 4.91 8.51 8.03
N ASP A 269 5.41 9.74 8.07
CA ASP A 269 4.66 10.92 7.60
C ASP A 269 4.27 10.78 6.13
N SER A 270 5.11 10.14 5.30
CA SER A 270 4.82 9.89 3.89
C SER A 270 3.57 9.04 3.70
N ILE A 271 3.40 7.97 4.47
CA ILE A 271 2.21 7.10 4.38
C ILE A 271 0.98 7.81 4.94
N LYS A 272 1.12 8.50 6.08
CA LYS A 272 0.02 9.29 6.64
C LYS A 272 -0.46 10.35 5.65
N GLU A 273 0.46 11.04 4.98
CA GLU A 273 0.11 12.06 3.99
C GLU A 273 -0.53 11.44 2.73
N THR A 274 -0.05 10.28 2.29
CA THR A 274 -0.67 9.53 1.20
C THR A 274 -2.13 9.19 1.54
N GLN A 275 -2.41 8.72 2.76
CA GLN A 275 -3.78 8.44 3.18
C GLN A 275 -4.62 9.71 3.37
N ARG A 276 -4.07 10.79 3.95
CA ARG A 276 -4.76 12.09 4.05
C ARG A 276 -5.17 12.60 2.67
N ASN A 277 -4.27 12.54 1.72
CA ASN A 277 -4.53 12.95 0.34
C ASN A 277 -5.56 12.06 -0.36
N TRP A 278 -5.53 10.74 -0.11
CA TRP A 278 -6.50 9.80 -0.67
C TRP A 278 -7.91 10.02 -0.10
N ILE A 279 -8.01 10.19 1.22
CA ILE A 279 -9.28 10.51 1.90
C ILE A 279 -9.77 11.89 1.48
N GLY A 280 -8.85 12.85 1.33
CA GLY A 280 -9.07 14.13 0.68
C GLY A 280 -10.16 14.97 1.33
N ARG A 281 -10.06 15.22 2.65
CA ARG A 281 -10.99 16.12 3.37
C ARG A 281 -10.91 17.53 2.82
N SER A 282 -12.04 18.06 2.43
CA SER A 282 -12.18 19.47 2.03
C SER A 282 -13.40 20.09 2.70
N GLU A 283 -13.23 21.26 3.27
CA GLU A 283 -14.33 22.06 3.82
C GLU A 283 -14.65 23.18 2.84
N GLY A 284 -15.89 23.24 2.44
CA GLY A 284 -16.34 24.20 1.45
C GLY A 284 -17.80 24.59 1.64
N THR A 285 -18.36 25.19 0.63
CA THR A 285 -19.74 25.64 0.59
C THR A 285 -20.47 24.98 -0.58
N GLU A 286 -21.57 24.32 -0.27
CA GLU A 286 -22.56 23.96 -1.29
C GLU A 286 -23.41 25.20 -1.56
N MET A 287 -23.61 25.52 -2.84
CA MET A 287 -24.44 26.64 -3.28
C MET A 287 -25.40 26.19 -4.36
N GLU A 288 -26.62 26.68 -4.28
CA GLU A 288 -27.67 26.38 -5.26
C GLU A 288 -27.69 27.44 -6.37
N PHE A 289 -27.65 26.95 -7.60
CA PHE A 289 -27.81 27.79 -8.81
C PHE A 289 -29.10 27.40 -9.52
N LYS A 290 -29.95 28.40 -9.77
CA LYS A 290 -31.09 28.25 -10.65
C LYS A 290 -30.64 28.20 -12.11
N TYR A 291 -31.37 27.52 -12.98
CA TYR A 291 -31.06 27.46 -14.40
C TYR A 291 -32.28 27.76 -15.26
N SER A 292 -32.01 28.22 -16.47
CA SER A 292 -32.98 28.52 -17.52
C SER A 292 -32.54 27.93 -18.84
N LEU A 293 -33.51 27.31 -19.57
CA LEU A 293 -33.29 26.73 -20.91
C LEU A 293 -33.53 27.74 -22.05
N THR A 294 -33.89 28.97 -21.73
CA THR A 294 -34.14 30.00 -22.76
C THR A 294 -32.86 30.75 -23.15
N PRO A 295 -32.47 30.78 -24.45
CA PRO A 295 -31.38 31.61 -24.89
C PRO A 295 -31.76 33.08 -24.77
N ASP A 296 -30.89 33.91 -24.16
CA ASP A 296 -31.03 35.37 -24.17
C ASP A 296 -30.13 36.00 -25.24
N PRO A 297 -30.66 36.66 -26.23
CA PRO A 297 -29.85 37.13 -27.34
C PRO A 297 -29.04 38.41 -27.10
N SER A 298 -28.98 39.00 -25.92
CA SER A 298 -28.02 40.04 -25.59
C SER A 298 -27.95 40.44 -24.12
N PRO A 299 -26.76 40.67 -23.55
CA PRO A 299 -26.63 41.25 -22.23
C PRO A 299 -26.93 42.75 -22.29
N ARG A 300 -28.17 43.15 -22.13
CA ARG A 300 -28.47 44.53 -21.77
C ARG A 300 -28.14 44.70 -20.29
N ARG A 301 -27.11 45.54 -20.04
CA ARG A 301 -26.77 46.01 -18.69
C ARG A 301 -28.01 46.54 -18.00
N GLY A 302 -28.40 45.98 -16.86
CA GLY A 302 -29.19 46.66 -15.84
C GLY A 302 -30.70 46.41 -15.83
N GLU A 303 -31.24 45.31 -16.41
CA GLU A 303 -32.64 44.94 -16.13
C GLU A 303 -32.71 43.57 -15.49
N CYS A 304 -32.97 43.55 -14.19
CA CYS A 304 -33.45 42.38 -13.46
C CYS A 304 -34.88 42.09 -13.94
N SER A 305 -35.04 41.25 -14.97
CA SER A 305 -36.39 40.91 -15.42
C SER A 305 -36.98 39.87 -14.44
N THR A 306 -37.91 40.33 -13.63
CA THR A 306 -38.73 39.53 -12.69
C THR A 306 -39.72 38.56 -13.40
N GLY A 307 -39.41 38.10 -14.64
CA GLY A 307 -40.34 37.40 -15.48
C GLY A 307 -39.97 35.99 -15.95
N ASP A 308 -38.66 35.61 -16.03
CA ASP A 308 -38.26 34.29 -16.51
C ASP A 308 -38.31 33.28 -15.38
N LYS A 309 -39.25 32.36 -15.44
CA LYS A 309 -39.31 31.21 -14.52
C LYS A 309 -38.08 30.36 -14.72
N ALA A 310 -37.19 30.29 -13.71
CA ALA A 310 -36.14 29.27 -13.68
C ALA A 310 -36.79 27.89 -13.71
N GLU A 311 -36.29 26.98 -14.57
CA GLU A 311 -36.90 25.67 -14.78
C GLU A 311 -36.42 24.62 -13.77
N GLY A 312 -35.45 24.97 -12.95
CA GLY A 312 -34.91 24.09 -11.89
C GLY A 312 -33.69 24.70 -11.19
N HIS A 313 -33.07 23.88 -10.37
CA HIS A 313 -31.84 24.25 -9.68
C HIS A 313 -30.86 23.07 -9.66
N PHE A 314 -29.58 23.35 -9.48
CA PHE A 314 -28.53 22.38 -9.20
C PHE A 314 -27.55 22.95 -8.19
N THR A 315 -26.91 22.08 -7.45
CA THR A 315 -25.96 22.44 -6.39
C THR A 315 -24.53 22.27 -6.88
N ILE A 316 -23.65 23.23 -6.52
CA ILE A 316 -22.20 23.11 -6.69
C ILE A 316 -21.53 23.03 -5.33
N PHE A 317 -20.32 22.49 -5.28
CA PHE A 317 -19.45 22.57 -4.11
C PHE A 317 -18.17 23.32 -4.45
N THR A 318 -17.80 24.30 -3.62
CA THR A 318 -16.55 25.03 -3.78
C THR A 318 -15.83 25.25 -2.47
N THR A 319 -14.50 25.14 -2.44
CA THR A 319 -13.64 25.55 -1.32
C THR A 319 -13.27 27.03 -1.37
N ARG A 320 -13.57 27.69 -2.52
CA ARG A 320 -13.29 29.09 -2.80
C ARG A 320 -14.59 29.88 -2.99
N ALA A 321 -15.43 29.88 -1.93
CA ALA A 321 -16.70 30.61 -1.94
C ALA A 321 -16.50 32.13 -2.16
N ASP A 322 -15.35 32.67 -1.76
CA ASP A 322 -14.92 34.06 -1.97
C ASP A 322 -14.89 34.47 -3.45
N THR A 323 -14.75 33.50 -4.37
CA THR A 323 -14.60 33.79 -5.82
C THR A 323 -15.92 33.83 -6.59
N ILE A 324 -17.06 33.80 -5.90
CA ILE A 324 -18.40 33.78 -6.52
C ILE A 324 -18.66 34.90 -7.53
N PHE A 325 -18.02 36.06 -7.35
CA PHE A 325 -18.18 37.20 -8.24
C PHE A 325 -17.31 37.12 -9.51
N GLY A 326 -16.35 36.20 -9.54
CA GLY A 326 -15.49 35.92 -10.72
C GLY A 326 -15.95 34.73 -11.55
N VAL A 327 -17.10 34.16 -11.23
CA VAL A 327 -17.66 33.03 -11.99
C VAL A 327 -18.13 33.52 -13.36
N THR A 328 -17.51 33.00 -14.42
CA THR A 328 -17.84 33.42 -15.78
C THR A 328 -18.47 32.30 -16.62
N PHE A 329 -18.37 31.07 -16.19
CA PHE A 329 -19.09 29.92 -16.75
C PHE A 329 -19.25 28.82 -15.69
N MET A 330 -20.21 27.92 -15.95
CA MET A 330 -20.40 26.68 -15.16
C MET A 330 -19.95 25.50 -16.00
N VAL A 331 -19.49 24.43 -15.36
CA VAL A 331 -19.10 23.21 -16.07
C VAL A 331 -19.71 21.97 -15.43
N LEU A 332 -20.31 21.14 -16.26
CA LEU A 332 -20.86 19.84 -15.89
C LEU A 332 -19.90 18.72 -16.28
N ALA A 333 -19.80 17.71 -15.42
CA ALA A 333 -19.19 16.45 -15.80
C ALA A 333 -20.02 15.76 -16.91
N PRO A 334 -19.38 15.16 -17.93
CA PRO A 334 -20.08 14.48 -19.02
C PRO A 334 -21.03 13.38 -18.59
N GLU A 335 -20.76 12.76 -17.45
CA GLU A 335 -21.57 11.66 -16.85
C GLU A 335 -22.73 12.17 -15.99
N SER A 336 -22.84 13.47 -15.76
CA SER A 336 -23.87 14.05 -14.89
C SER A 336 -25.27 13.93 -15.52
N GLU A 337 -26.26 13.56 -14.74
CA GLU A 337 -27.66 13.55 -15.17
C GLU A 337 -28.19 14.95 -15.54
N LEU A 338 -27.50 15.99 -15.09
CA LEU A 338 -27.80 17.38 -15.47
C LEU A 338 -27.51 17.66 -16.96
N VAL A 339 -26.64 16.88 -17.60
CA VAL A 339 -26.30 17.06 -19.01
C VAL A 339 -27.54 16.92 -19.89
N GLU A 340 -28.34 15.86 -19.67
CA GLU A 340 -29.59 15.66 -20.41
C GLU A 340 -30.60 16.76 -20.14
N LYS A 341 -30.72 17.18 -18.86
CA LYS A 341 -31.67 18.23 -18.42
C LYS A 341 -31.32 19.63 -18.92
N LEU A 342 -30.04 19.93 -19.06
CA LEU A 342 -29.51 21.27 -19.40
C LEU A 342 -29.08 21.40 -20.87
N THR A 343 -29.18 20.34 -21.65
CA THR A 343 -28.88 20.38 -23.09
C THR A 343 -30.12 20.88 -23.87
N THR A 344 -29.99 22.00 -24.55
CA THR A 344 -31.07 22.49 -25.41
C THR A 344 -31.20 21.67 -26.68
N LYS A 345 -32.34 21.76 -27.36
CA LYS A 345 -32.59 21.01 -28.62
C LYS A 345 -31.59 21.35 -29.69
N GLU A 346 -31.15 22.62 -29.76
CA GLU A 346 -30.20 23.18 -30.72
C GLU A 346 -28.80 22.62 -30.52
N GLN A 347 -28.39 22.37 -29.27
CA GLN A 347 -27.05 21.87 -28.91
C GLN A 347 -26.97 20.34 -28.80
N LYS A 348 -28.09 19.66 -28.91
CA LYS A 348 -28.17 18.21 -28.66
C LYS A 348 -27.19 17.39 -29.49
N ALA A 349 -27.07 17.70 -30.78
CA ALA A 349 -26.19 16.95 -31.70
C ALA A 349 -24.70 17.10 -31.32
N GLU A 350 -24.25 18.32 -31.03
CA GLU A 350 -22.86 18.58 -30.63
C GLU A 350 -22.54 17.97 -29.27
N VAL A 351 -23.49 18.02 -28.33
CA VAL A 351 -23.33 17.39 -27.01
C VAL A 351 -23.24 15.86 -27.13
N GLU A 352 -24.09 15.22 -27.92
CA GLU A 352 -24.05 13.76 -28.12
C GLU A 352 -22.73 13.31 -28.79
N GLU A 353 -22.20 14.09 -29.75
CA GLU A 353 -20.89 13.82 -30.34
C GLU A 353 -19.76 13.95 -29.32
N TYR A 354 -19.80 14.98 -28.49
CA TYR A 354 -18.81 15.18 -27.42
C TYR A 354 -18.86 14.07 -26.37
N LEU A 355 -20.04 13.65 -25.95
CA LEU A 355 -20.21 12.54 -25.02
C LEU A 355 -19.66 11.22 -25.58
N ALA A 356 -19.87 10.96 -26.88
CA ALA A 356 -19.32 9.79 -27.55
C ALA A 356 -17.77 9.81 -27.61
N TYR A 357 -17.19 10.99 -27.73
CA TYR A 357 -15.73 11.18 -27.62
C TYR A 357 -15.22 10.87 -26.21
N VAL A 358 -15.83 11.45 -25.18
CA VAL A 358 -15.40 11.28 -23.78
C VAL A 358 -15.54 9.84 -23.29
N LYS A 359 -16.57 9.11 -23.72
CA LYS A 359 -16.78 7.68 -23.36
C LYS A 359 -15.59 6.77 -23.70
N LYS A 360 -14.71 7.19 -24.62
CA LYS A 360 -13.51 6.44 -25.02
C LYS A 360 -12.29 6.72 -24.14
N ARG A 361 -12.40 7.65 -23.19
CA ARG A 361 -11.29 8.13 -22.35
C ARG A 361 -11.46 7.69 -20.91
N THR A 362 -10.39 7.23 -20.29
CA THR A 362 -10.37 6.88 -18.86
C THR A 362 -10.27 8.13 -17.98
N GLU A 363 -10.65 8.04 -16.71
CA GLU A 363 -10.43 9.15 -15.76
C GLU A 363 -8.94 9.54 -15.65
N LEU A 364 -8.03 8.56 -15.76
CA LEU A 364 -6.60 8.79 -15.73
C LEU A 364 -6.13 9.61 -16.96
N ASP A 365 -6.62 9.26 -18.15
CA ASP A 365 -6.33 10.03 -19.37
C ASP A 365 -6.81 11.47 -19.25
N ARG A 366 -8.02 11.66 -18.71
CA ARG A 366 -8.64 12.97 -18.48
C ARG A 366 -7.90 13.82 -17.45
N MET A 367 -7.28 13.19 -16.45
CA MET A 367 -6.47 13.88 -15.42
C MET A 367 -5.05 14.21 -15.90
N SER A 368 -4.47 13.37 -16.74
CA SER A 368 -3.08 13.51 -17.20
C SER A 368 -2.92 14.35 -18.46
N ASP A 369 -3.94 14.40 -19.32
CA ASP A 369 -3.91 15.15 -20.57
C ASP A 369 -4.22 16.63 -20.32
N ARG A 370 -3.36 17.50 -20.89
CA ARG A 370 -3.54 18.96 -20.85
C ARG A 370 -4.41 19.50 -22.00
N LYS A 371 -5.00 18.63 -22.80
CA LYS A 371 -5.85 19.04 -23.90
C LYS A 371 -7.16 19.63 -23.37
N VAL A 372 -7.48 20.84 -23.81
CA VAL A 372 -8.73 21.52 -23.46
C VAL A 372 -9.81 21.10 -24.44
N THR A 373 -10.89 20.52 -23.93
CA THR A 373 -12.08 20.12 -24.71
C THR A 373 -13.36 20.47 -23.97
N GLY A 374 -14.44 20.69 -24.69
CA GLY A 374 -15.74 20.97 -24.08
C GLY A 374 -16.78 21.37 -25.12
N VAL A 375 -18.05 21.38 -24.72
CA VAL A 375 -19.18 21.78 -25.56
C VAL A 375 -20.16 22.64 -24.74
N PHE A 376 -20.76 23.63 -25.35
CA PHE A 376 -21.79 24.45 -24.73
C PHE A 376 -23.13 23.70 -24.67
N SER A 377 -23.79 23.71 -23.52
CA SER A 377 -25.09 23.01 -23.36
C SER A 377 -26.29 23.75 -23.98
N GLY A 378 -26.15 25.05 -24.26
CA GLY A 378 -27.25 25.93 -24.67
C GLY A 378 -27.98 26.62 -23.52
N SER A 379 -27.72 26.19 -22.27
CA SER A 379 -28.40 26.69 -21.08
C SER A 379 -27.53 27.65 -20.24
N TYR A 380 -28.19 28.37 -19.35
CA TYR A 380 -27.56 29.33 -18.45
C TYR A 380 -27.94 29.05 -17.00
N ALA A 381 -26.98 29.17 -16.08
CA ALA A 381 -27.22 29.25 -14.66
C ALA A 381 -27.36 30.70 -14.21
N VAL A 382 -27.96 30.92 -13.08
CA VAL A 382 -28.15 32.26 -12.48
C VAL A 382 -27.29 32.37 -11.22
N ASN A 383 -26.38 33.35 -11.19
CA ASN A 383 -25.55 33.61 -10.01
C ASN A 383 -26.47 34.05 -8.84
N PRO A 384 -26.47 33.33 -7.72
CA PRO A 384 -27.39 33.62 -6.59
C PRO A 384 -27.13 34.95 -5.87
N PHE A 385 -25.94 35.58 -6.10
CA PHE A 385 -25.58 36.86 -5.50
C PHE A 385 -25.90 38.08 -6.35
N THR A 386 -25.79 37.93 -7.68
CA THR A 386 -25.91 39.05 -8.63
C THR A 386 -27.12 38.93 -9.57
N GLY A 387 -27.73 37.75 -9.67
CA GLY A 387 -28.76 37.45 -10.67
C GLY A 387 -28.21 37.34 -12.11
N ALA A 388 -26.90 37.45 -12.33
CA ALA A 388 -26.31 37.38 -13.66
C ALA A 388 -26.42 35.97 -14.27
N LYS A 389 -26.72 35.88 -15.55
CA LYS A 389 -26.75 34.63 -16.31
C LYS A 389 -25.34 34.18 -16.66
N ILE A 390 -25.03 32.91 -16.42
CA ILE A 390 -23.73 32.29 -16.60
C ILE A 390 -23.88 31.08 -17.52
N PRO A 391 -23.14 30.98 -18.66
CA PRO A 391 -23.27 29.87 -19.59
C PRO A 391 -22.85 28.55 -18.97
N VAL A 392 -23.57 27.47 -19.26
CA VAL A 392 -23.28 26.10 -18.78
C VAL A 392 -22.61 25.31 -19.87
N TRP A 393 -21.40 24.85 -19.58
CA TRP A 393 -20.59 24.01 -20.46
C TRP A 393 -20.52 22.57 -19.96
N ILE A 394 -20.14 21.65 -20.81
CA ILE A 394 -19.86 20.24 -20.50
C ILE A 394 -18.41 19.99 -20.87
N SER A 395 -17.61 19.49 -19.92
CA SER A 395 -16.21 19.24 -20.18
C SER A 395 -15.66 18.06 -19.36
N GLU A 396 -14.78 17.31 -19.99
CA GLU A 396 -14.14 16.12 -19.41
C GLU A 396 -13.17 16.42 -18.26
N TYR A 397 -12.74 17.67 -18.04
CA TYR A 397 -11.88 18.00 -16.90
C TYR A 397 -12.64 18.03 -15.55
N VAL A 398 -13.96 18.00 -15.58
CA VAL A 398 -14.82 17.82 -14.39
C VAL A 398 -15.22 16.37 -14.28
N LEU A 399 -15.05 15.79 -13.09
CA LEU A 399 -15.37 14.39 -12.81
C LEU A 399 -16.68 14.31 -12.04
N ALA A 400 -17.59 13.43 -12.45
CA ALA A 400 -18.90 13.24 -11.78
C ALA A 400 -18.79 12.76 -10.34
N GLY A 401 -17.73 12.02 -10.02
CA GLY A 401 -17.50 11.50 -8.67
C GLY A 401 -16.87 12.50 -7.69
N TYR A 402 -16.61 13.75 -8.11
CA TYR A 402 -16.08 14.80 -7.25
C TYR A 402 -17.13 15.89 -7.03
N GLY A 403 -17.54 16.08 -5.78
CA GLY A 403 -18.57 17.06 -5.44
C GLY A 403 -19.96 16.67 -5.98
N THR A 404 -20.60 17.59 -6.67
CA THR A 404 -21.95 17.43 -7.25
C THR A 404 -21.92 17.07 -8.76
N GLY A 405 -20.73 16.91 -9.34
CA GLY A 405 -20.58 16.77 -10.79
C GLY A 405 -20.82 18.06 -11.59
N ALA A 406 -20.95 19.19 -10.89
CA ALA A 406 -21.08 20.52 -11.43
C ALA A 406 -20.14 21.48 -10.68
N ILE A 407 -19.43 22.34 -11.38
CA ILE A 407 -18.54 23.35 -10.79
C ILE A 407 -18.87 24.75 -11.29
N MET A 408 -18.64 25.75 -10.47
CA MET A 408 -18.49 27.14 -10.89
C MET A 408 -17.04 27.36 -11.34
N ALA A 409 -16.84 27.89 -12.51
CA ALA A 409 -15.52 28.14 -13.07
C ALA A 409 -15.08 29.59 -12.84
N VAL A 410 -13.86 29.73 -12.31
CA VAL A 410 -13.26 31.03 -11.98
C VAL A 410 -11.88 31.14 -12.65
N PRO A 411 -11.84 31.51 -13.94
CA PRO A 411 -10.62 31.42 -14.73
C PRO A 411 -9.47 32.30 -14.23
N ALA A 412 -9.75 33.38 -13.53
CA ALA A 412 -8.69 34.21 -12.95
C ALA A 412 -7.90 33.50 -11.83
N HIS A 413 -8.46 32.46 -11.18
CA HIS A 413 -7.91 31.86 -9.96
C HIS A 413 -7.91 30.32 -9.96
N ASP A 414 -8.08 29.68 -11.12
CA ASP A 414 -7.87 28.26 -11.37
C ASP A 414 -7.28 28.04 -12.76
N SER A 415 -6.15 27.35 -12.83
CA SER A 415 -5.39 27.18 -14.07
C SER A 415 -6.12 26.35 -15.13
N ARG A 416 -6.98 25.40 -14.76
CA ARG A 416 -7.79 24.61 -15.68
C ARG A 416 -8.91 25.48 -16.27
N ASP A 417 -9.60 26.23 -15.41
CA ASP A 417 -10.65 27.17 -15.82
C ASP A 417 -10.06 28.26 -16.72
N TYR A 418 -8.83 28.71 -16.41
CA TYR A 418 -8.11 29.70 -17.22
C TYR A 418 -7.83 29.17 -18.64
N ALA A 419 -7.27 27.97 -18.73
CA ALA A 419 -6.99 27.34 -20.03
C ALA A 419 -8.28 27.15 -20.84
N PHE A 420 -9.37 26.76 -20.19
CA PHE A 420 -10.69 26.60 -20.80
C PHE A 420 -11.24 27.95 -21.30
N ALA A 421 -11.20 28.97 -20.46
CA ALA A 421 -11.67 30.32 -20.80
C ALA A 421 -10.89 30.93 -21.98
N LYS A 422 -9.56 30.77 -22.00
CA LYS A 422 -8.74 31.20 -23.14
C LYS A 422 -9.08 30.45 -24.44
N HIS A 423 -9.27 29.13 -24.35
CA HIS A 423 -9.59 28.31 -25.52
C HIS A 423 -10.95 28.66 -26.12
N PHE A 424 -11.97 28.89 -25.30
CA PHE A 424 -13.32 29.20 -25.74
C PHE A 424 -13.65 30.71 -25.74
N ASN A 425 -12.64 31.54 -25.55
CA ASN A 425 -12.76 33.01 -25.53
C ASN A 425 -13.82 33.53 -24.53
N LEU A 426 -13.83 32.96 -23.30
CA LEU A 426 -14.73 33.33 -22.20
C LEU A 426 -14.10 34.45 -21.35
N PRO A 427 -14.91 35.26 -20.65
CA PRO A 427 -14.40 36.33 -19.78
C PRO A 427 -13.52 35.83 -18.66
N ILE A 428 -12.50 36.59 -18.27
CA ILE A 428 -11.62 36.36 -17.12
C ILE A 428 -11.65 37.61 -16.24
N ILE A 429 -12.13 37.48 -15.01
CA ILE A 429 -12.30 38.59 -14.06
C ILE A 429 -11.33 38.40 -12.90
N PRO A 430 -10.27 39.22 -12.74
CA PRO A 430 -9.35 39.14 -11.63
C PRO A 430 -10.02 39.60 -10.36
N LEU A 431 -9.86 38.83 -9.26
CA LEU A 431 -10.50 39.09 -7.97
C LEU A 431 -9.51 39.44 -6.84
N ILE A 432 -8.22 39.47 -7.13
CA ILE A 432 -7.16 39.77 -6.15
C ILE A 432 -6.38 40.96 -6.64
N GLU A 433 -6.16 41.95 -5.75
CA GLU A 433 -5.38 43.16 -6.05
C GLU A 433 -3.96 42.78 -6.48
N GLY A 434 -3.52 43.36 -7.59
CA GLY A 434 -2.19 43.15 -8.17
C GLY A 434 -2.00 41.80 -8.89
N ALA A 435 -3.04 40.98 -9.00
CA ALA A 435 -2.95 39.74 -9.78
C ALA A 435 -2.91 40.06 -11.30
N ASP A 436 -1.83 39.69 -11.98
CA ASP A 436 -1.72 39.71 -13.43
C ASP A 436 -2.24 38.40 -14.00
N VAL A 437 -3.37 38.42 -14.67
CA VAL A 437 -4.03 37.28 -15.31
C VAL A 437 -3.98 37.33 -16.83
N SER A 438 -3.04 38.10 -17.41
CA SER A 438 -2.90 38.27 -18.86
C SER A 438 -2.40 36.99 -19.53
N GLU A 439 -1.43 36.29 -18.96
CA GLU A 439 -0.79 35.10 -19.49
C GLU A 439 -1.12 33.80 -18.75
N GLU A 440 -1.39 33.89 -17.46
CA GLU A 440 -1.72 32.72 -16.61
C GLU A 440 -2.70 33.10 -15.49
N SER A 441 -3.30 32.09 -14.83
CA SER A 441 -4.15 32.31 -13.67
C SER A 441 -3.32 32.63 -12.42
N PHE A 442 -3.94 33.37 -11.49
CA PHE A 442 -3.37 33.63 -10.17
C PHE A 442 -3.99 32.68 -9.13
N ASP A 443 -3.40 31.49 -8.97
CA ASP A 443 -3.97 30.41 -8.16
C ASP A 443 -3.69 30.56 -6.64
N ALA A 444 -2.92 31.58 -6.22
CA ALA A 444 -2.62 31.82 -4.82
C ALA A 444 -3.90 32.12 -4.02
N LYS A 445 -3.96 31.56 -2.81
CA LYS A 445 -5.11 31.73 -1.89
C LYS A 445 -4.87 32.86 -0.88
N GLU A 446 -4.18 33.90 -1.31
CA GLU A 446 -3.76 35.03 -0.48
C GLU A 446 -3.96 36.35 -1.22
N GLY A 447 -4.09 37.43 -0.49
CA GLY A 447 -4.24 38.78 -1.05
C GLY A 447 -5.52 39.48 -0.61
N ILE A 448 -5.72 40.67 -1.13
CA ILE A 448 -6.91 41.50 -0.89
C ILE A 448 -7.88 41.30 -2.05
N VAL A 449 -9.13 41.06 -1.72
CA VAL A 449 -10.21 40.83 -2.69
C VAL A 449 -10.65 42.16 -3.33
N MET A 450 -10.78 42.14 -4.66
CA MET A 450 -11.32 43.21 -5.48
C MET A 450 -12.35 42.68 -6.48
N ASN A 451 -13.05 43.53 -7.18
CA ASN A 451 -14.09 43.18 -8.18
C ASN A 451 -15.15 42.18 -7.64
N SER A 452 -15.42 42.21 -6.35
CA SER A 452 -16.31 41.28 -5.66
C SER A 452 -17.42 42.03 -4.86
N PRO A 453 -18.38 42.71 -5.54
CA PRO A 453 -18.62 42.76 -7.00
C PRO A 453 -17.78 43.82 -7.75
N CYS A 454 -17.82 43.75 -9.07
CA CYS A 454 -17.33 44.83 -9.94
C CYS A 454 -18.15 46.10 -9.72
N GLU A 455 -17.55 47.26 -10.02
CA GLU A 455 -18.20 48.57 -9.90
C GLU A 455 -19.50 48.61 -10.72
N GLY A 456 -20.59 49.04 -10.07
CA GLY A 456 -21.91 49.18 -10.69
C GLY A 456 -22.73 47.89 -10.79
N VAL A 457 -22.26 46.77 -10.20
CA VAL A 457 -23.02 45.53 -10.10
C VAL A 457 -23.80 45.50 -8.78
N GLU A 458 -25.11 45.43 -8.86
CA GLU A 458 -25.97 45.21 -7.69
C GLU A 458 -25.90 43.77 -7.21
N THR A 459 -25.93 43.62 -5.89
CA THR A 459 -25.88 42.30 -5.22
C THR A 459 -27.04 42.11 -4.26
N LEU A 460 -27.34 40.87 -3.93
CA LEU A 460 -28.32 40.53 -2.90
C LEU A 460 -27.92 41.20 -1.60
N ASP A 461 -28.83 42.00 -1.01
CA ASP A 461 -28.64 42.80 0.23
C ASP A 461 -27.36 43.65 0.26
N GLY A 462 -26.85 44.08 -0.88
CA GLY A 462 -25.63 44.89 -0.97
C GLY A 462 -24.34 44.16 -0.56
N PHE A 463 -24.31 42.85 -0.60
CA PHE A 463 -23.17 42.06 -0.17
C PHE A 463 -21.91 42.34 -1.02
N SER A 464 -20.79 42.60 -0.36
CA SER A 464 -19.51 42.90 -0.98
C SER A 464 -18.36 42.28 -0.19
N LEU A 465 -17.33 41.79 -0.92
CA LEU A 465 -16.10 41.26 -0.36
C LEU A 465 -14.88 42.16 -0.64
N ASN A 466 -15.08 43.28 -1.36
CA ASN A 466 -14.01 44.20 -1.73
C ASN A 466 -13.26 44.74 -0.50
N GLY A 467 -11.93 44.67 -0.54
CA GLY A 467 -11.05 45.12 0.55
C GLY A 467 -10.82 44.12 1.67
N MET A 468 -11.47 42.94 1.65
CA MET A 468 -11.25 41.86 2.60
C MET A 468 -10.03 41.02 2.19
N THR A 469 -9.36 40.41 3.13
CA THR A 469 -8.43 39.31 2.82
C THR A 469 -9.21 38.08 2.30
N VAL A 470 -8.57 37.22 1.51
CA VAL A 470 -9.20 35.99 1.01
C VAL A 470 -9.82 35.17 2.14
N LYS A 471 -9.13 35.05 3.28
CA LYS A 471 -9.62 34.33 4.46
C LYS A 471 -10.90 34.91 5.03
N GLU A 472 -10.96 36.25 5.19
CA GLU A 472 -12.14 36.96 5.66
C GLU A 472 -13.29 36.84 4.65
N ALA A 473 -13.00 36.95 3.36
CA ALA A 473 -13.98 36.80 2.29
C ALA A 473 -14.62 35.40 2.25
N ILE A 474 -13.85 34.36 2.44
CA ILE A 474 -14.36 32.97 2.54
C ILE A 474 -15.30 32.84 3.73
N ALA A 475 -14.92 33.38 4.91
CA ALA A 475 -15.74 33.32 6.11
C ALA A 475 -17.05 34.14 5.93
N ALA A 476 -16.96 35.36 5.41
CA ALA A 476 -18.13 36.22 5.14
C ALA A 476 -19.10 35.58 4.13
N THR A 477 -18.58 34.93 3.08
CA THR A 477 -19.43 34.24 2.09
C THR A 477 -20.13 33.04 2.69
N LYS A 478 -19.46 32.23 3.53
CA LYS A 478 -20.05 31.09 4.23
C LYS A 478 -21.22 31.55 5.15
N GLU A 479 -21.01 32.62 5.90
CA GLU A 479 -22.04 33.19 6.77
C GLU A 479 -23.23 33.72 5.94
N PHE A 480 -22.97 34.46 4.87
CA PHE A 480 -23.99 35.00 3.98
C PHE A 480 -24.84 33.92 3.32
N VAL A 481 -24.19 32.88 2.76
CA VAL A 481 -24.86 31.73 2.14
C VAL A 481 -25.81 31.04 3.12
N THR A 482 -25.34 30.80 4.33
CA THR A 482 -26.13 30.14 5.38
C THR A 482 -27.32 31.02 5.80
N LYS A 483 -27.08 32.31 6.04
CA LYS A 483 -28.09 33.27 6.47
C LYS A 483 -29.21 33.44 5.43
N HIS A 484 -28.87 33.49 4.15
CA HIS A 484 -29.83 33.70 3.06
C HIS A 484 -30.36 32.38 2.46
N GLN A 485 -30.04 31.25 3.06
CA GLN A 485 -30.47 29.91 2.57
C GLN A 485 -30.12 29.64 1.08
N LEU A 486 -28.97 30.19 0.64
CA LEU A 486 -28.44 29.98 -0.71
C LEU A 486 -27.65 28.66 -0.82
N GLY A 487 -27.48 27.97 0.29
CA GLY A 487 -26.74 26.75 0.41
C GLY A 487 -26.30 26.45 1.83
N ARG A 488 -25.28 25.65 2.02
CA ARG A 488 -24.74 25.24 3.33
C ARG A 488 -23.23 25.04 3.33
N VAL A 489 -22.60 25.20 4.49
CA VAL A 489 -21.22 24.78 4.69
C VAL A 489 -21.20 23.25 4.83
N LYS A 490 -20.30 22.61 4.12
CA LYS A 490 -20.19 21.14 4.11
C LYS A 490 -18.74 20.69 4.08
N VAL A 491 -18.46 19.60 4.79
CA VAL A 491 -17.22 18.85 4.67
C VAL A 491 -17.44 17.74 3.67
N ASN A 492 -16.61 17.70 2.63
CA ASN A 492 -16.59 16.66 1.64
C ASN A 492 -15.29 15.84 1.72
N TYR A 493 -15.38 14.59 1.30
CA TYR A 493 -14.25 13.70 1.21
C TYR A 493 -14.11 13.19 -0.23
N ARG A 494 -12.86 13.02 -0.70
CA ARG A 494 -12.59 12.40 -1.99
C ARG A 494 -12.79 10.89 -1.92
N LEU A 495 -12.60 10.30 -0.73
CA LEU A 495 -12.81 8.87 -0.50
C LEU A 495 -14.23 8.47 -0.93
N ARG A 496 -14.31 7.51 -1.82
CA ARG A 496 -15.58 6.94 -2.31
C ARG A 496 -15.88 5.63 -1.60
N ASP A 497 -17.14 5.24 -1.63
CA ASP A 497 -17.57 3.92 -1.18
C ASP A 497 -16.88 2.82 -2.00
N ALA A 498 -16.47 1.76 -1.33
CA ALA A 498 -15.77 0.66 -1.97
C ALA A 498 -16.73 -0.21 -2.78
N ILE A 499 -16.41 -0.45 -4.06
CA ILE A 499 -17.08 -1.43 -4.89
C ILE A 499 -16.72 -2.82 -4.37
N PHE A 500 -17.69 -3.57 -3.90
CA PHE A 500 -17.49 -4.77 -3.11
C PHE A 500 -17.96 -6.07 -3.81
N SER A 501 -18.30 -6.05 -5.07
CA SER A 501 -18.66 -7.26 -5.82
C SER A 501 -17.76 -7.49 -7.04
N ARG A 502 -17.55 -8.77 -7.36
CA ARG A 502 -16.79 -9.24 -8.52
C ARG A 502 -17.57 -10.33 -9.25
N GLN A 503 -17.54 -10.28 -10.56
CA GLN A 503 -18.16 -11.26 -11.45
C GLN A 503 -17.18 -12.43 -11.65
N ARG A 504 -16.87 -13.13 -10.55
CA ARG A 504 -15.89 -14.22 -10.48
C ARG A 504 -16.48 -15.43 -9.78
N TYR A 505 -15.87 -16.60 -10.04
CA TYR A 505 -16.13 -17.80 -9.27
C TYR A 505 -15.24 -17.89 -8.05
N TRP A 506 -13.92 -17.67 -8.22
CA TRP A 506 -12.92 -17.85 -7.17
C TRP A 506 -12.82 -16.60 -6.26
N GLY A 507 -13.73 -16.54 -5.30
CA GLY A 507 -13.88 -15.49 -4.30
C GLY A 507 -14.88 -15.89 -3.23
N GLU A 508 -14.93 -15.16 -2.12
CA GLU A 508 -15.93 -15.42 -1.07
C GLU A 508 -17.34 -15.19 -1.60
N PRO A 509 -18.25 -16.17 -1.53
CA PRO A 509 -19.63 -15.99 -1.95
C PRO A 509 -20.40 -15.10 -0.95
N PHE A 510 -21.32 -14.30 -1.49
CA PHE A 510 -22.22 -13.49 -0.67
C PHE A 510 -23.31 -14.36 -0.03
N PRO A 511 -23.57 -14.24 1.26
CA PRO A 511 -24.65 -14.96 1.94
C PRO A 511 -26.01 -14.28 1.69
N VAL A 512 -26.36 -14.08 0.42
CA VAL A 512 -27.50 -13.25 -0.03
C VAL A 512 -28.38 -14.01 -0.98
N TYR A 513 -29.69 -13.93 -0.78
CA TYR A 513 -30.72 -14.35 -1.73
C TYR A 513 -31.69 -13.19 -2.03
N TYR A 514 -32.44 -13.30 -3.12
CA TYR A 514 -33.30 -12.23 -3.62
C TYR A 514 -34.77 -12.60 -3.61
N LYS A 515 -35.60 -11.77 -2.96
CA LYS A 515 -37.05 -11.80 -3.07
C LYS A 515 -37.50 -10.59 -3.87
N ASN A 516 -38.12 -10.80 -5.00
CA ASN A 516 -38.59 -9.72 -5.88
C ASN A 516 -37.51 -8.69 -6.21
N GLY A 517 -36.26 -9.14 -6.37
CA GLY A 517 -35.10 -8.27 -6.63
C GLY A 517 -34.49 -7.56 -5.41
N MET A 518 -35.12 -7.70 -4.22
CA MET A 518 -34.55 -7.16 -2.97
C MET A 518 -33.66 -8.20 -2.28
N PRO A 519 -32.46 -7.79 -1.79
CA PRO A 519 -31.54 -8.71 -1.13
C PRO A 519 -31.94 -8.98 0.31
N TYR A 520 -31.83 -10.25 0.70
CA TYR A 520 -31.99 -10.76 2.06
C TYR A 520 -30.78 -11.62 2.45
N MET A 521 -30.40 -11.59 3.72
CA MET A 521 -29.32 -12.43 4.22
C MET A 521 -29.84 -13.83 4.56
N ILE A 522 -29.05 -14.87 4.26
CA ILE A 522 -29.32 -16.20 4.83
C ILE A 522 -29.16 -16.15 6.34
N PRO A 523 -29.79 -17.07 7.11
CA PRO A 523 -29.58 -17.10 8.56
C PRO A 523 -28.12 -17.31 8.93
N GLU A 524 -27.65 -16.63 9.99
CA GLU A 524 -26.24 -16.67 10.46
C GLU A 524 -25.80 -18.11 10.81
N GLU A 525 -26.72 -18.92 11.35
CA GLU A 525 -26.45 -20.32 11.66
C GLU A 525 -26.22 -21.22 10.44
N CYS A 526 -26.48 -20.71 9.22
CA CYS A 526 -26.27 -21.43 7.98
C CYS A 526 -24.92 -21.08 7.31
N LEU A 527 -24.12 -20.23 7.93
CA LEU A 527 -22.77 -19.95 7.46
C LEU A 527 -21.81 -21.11 7.75
N PRO A 528 -20.78 -21.33 6.95
CA PRO A 528 -20.49 -20.64 5.69
C PRO A 528 -21.37 -21.10 4.52
N LEU A 529 -21.73 -20.17 3.64
CA LEU A 529 -22.25 -20.51 2.33
C LEU A 529 -21.05 -20.85 1.44
N GLU A 530 -20.91 -22.12 1.06
CA GLU A 530 -19.76 -22.60 0.28
C GLU A 530 -19.97 -22.44 -1.21
N LEU A 531 -18.86 -22.30 -1.97
CA LEU A 531 -18.88 -22.25 -3.43
C LEU A 531 -19.40 -23.58 -4.01
N PRO A 532 -20.31 -23.53 -4.99
CA PRO A 532 -20.84 -24.72 -5.65
C PRO A 532 -19.88 -25.25 -6.72
N GLU A 533 -20.02 -26.52 -7.08
CA GLU A 533 -19.40 -27.07 -8.28
C GLU A 533 -20.01 -26.45 -9.54
N ILE A 534 -19.14 -26.06 -10.49
CA ILE A 534 -19.52 -25.57 -11.81
C ILE A 534 -18.70 -26.27 -12.91
N ASP A 535 -19.25 -26.27 -14.12
CA ASP A 535 -18.64 -26.94 -15.28
C ASP A 535 -17.54 -26.09 -15.95
N LYS A 536 -17.66 -24.77 -15.89
CA LYS A 536 -16.70 -23.80 -16.47
C LYS A 536 -16.59 -22.55 -15.58
N TYR A 537 -15.43 -21.94 -15.57
CA TYR A 537 -15.13 -20.72 -14.78
C TYR A 537 -15.30 -19.43 -15.58
N GLU A 538 -15.99 -19.49 -16.71
CA GLU A 538 -16.32 -18.36 -17.58
C GLU A 538 -17.76 -17.89 -17.31
N PRO A 539 -18.09 -16.64 -17.64
CA PRO A 539 -19.49 -16.17 -17.62
C PRO A 539 -20.43 -17.09 -18.43
N THR A 540 -21.72 -17.04 -18.10
CA THR A 540 -22.75 -17.79 -18.86
C THR A 540 -22.89 -17.21 -20.26
N GLU A 541 -23.55 -17.94 -21.15
CA GLU A 541 -23.86 -17.48 -22.51
C GLU A 541 -24.77 -16.24 -22.52
N THR A 542 -25.51 -16.01 -21.43
CA THR A 542 -26.38 -14.83 -21.21
C THR A 542 -25.63 -13.66 -20.56
N GLY A 543 -24.31 -13.82 -20.22
CA GLY A 543 -23.47 -12.80 -19.60
C GLY A 543 -23.59 -12.71 -18.07
N GLU A 544 -24.22 -13.69 -17.42
CA GLU A 544 -24.20 -13.79 -15.95
C GLU A 544 -22.82 -14.21 -15.46
N PRO A 545 -22.44 -13.84 -14.22
CA PRO A 545 -21.19 -14.31 -13.60
C PRO A 545 -21.08 -15.85 -13.61
N PRO A 546 -19.87 -16.42 -13.46
CA PRO A 546 -19.66 -17.88 -13.52
C PRO A 546 -20.53 -18.68 -12.55
N LEU A 547 -20.89 -18.15 -11.38
CA LEU A 547 -21.81 -18.79 -10.44
C LEU A 547 -23.22 -19.06 -11.04
N GLY A 548 -23.61 -18.31 -12.07
CA GLY A 548 -24.82 -18.57 -12.84
C GLY A 548 -24.85 -19.94 -13.53
N ARG A 549 -23.69 -20.61 -13.69
CA ARG A 549 -23.56 -21.98 -14.23
C ARG A 549 -23.90 -23.07 -13.22
N ALA A 550 -23.92 -22.73 -11.93
CA ALA A 550 -24.18 -23.71 -10.88
C ALA A 550 -25.59 -24.28 -10.97
N LYS A 551 -25.71 -25.57 -10.83
CA LYS A 551 -27.01 -26.26 -10.75
C LYS A 551 -27.68 -26.07 -9.40
N LYS A 552 -26.91 -26.20 -8.32
CA LYS A 552 -27.35 -26.01 -6.94
C LYS A 552 -26.89 -24.63 -6.46
N TRP A 553 -27.68 -23.60 -6.79
CA TRP A 553 -27.39 -22.23 -6.36
C TRP A 553 -28.69 -21.42 -6.22
N ALA A 554 -29.57 -21.92 -5.34
CA ALA A 554 -30.78 -21.25 -4.90
C ALA A 554 -30.94 -21.48 -3.39
N TRP A 555 -31.74 -20.69 -2.71
CA TRP A 555 -32.01 -20.76 -1.28
C TRP A 555 -33.41 -21.22 -1.00
N ASP A 556 -33.56 -22.37 -0.35
CA ASP A 556 -34.86 -22.85 0.22
C ASP A 556 -34.99 -22.24 1.61
N GLU A 557 -35.84 -21.22 1.73
CA GLU A 557 -35.99 -20.46 2.97
C GLU A 557 -36.64 -21.31 4.09
N ALA A 558 -37.56 -22.19 3.75
CA ALA A 558 -38.23 -23.03 4.73
C ALA A 558 -37.32 -24.13 5.29
N LYS A 559 -36.44 -24.70 4.45
CA LYS A 559 -35.47 -25.73 4.85
C LYS A 559 -34.13 -25.16 5.30
N LYS A 560 -33.90 -23.87 5.12
CA LYS A 560 -32.63 -23.19 5.43
C LYS A 560 -31.42 -23.88 4.80
N GLN A 561 -31.48 -24.17 3.51
CA GLN A 561 -30.43 -24.87 2.77
C GLN A 561 -30.35 -24.43 1.31
N VAL A 562 -29.20 -24.68 0.72
CA VAL A 562 -28.99 -24.51 -0.73
C VAL A 562 -29.81 -25.54 -1.50
N ALA A 563 -30.52 -25.09 -2.52
CA ALA A 563 -31.38 -25.90 -3.35
C ALA A 563 -30.97 -25.86 -4.82
N ASP A 564 -31.61 -26.74 -5.64
CA ASP A 564 -31.44 -26.72 -7.08
C ASP A 564 -32.06 -25.45 -7.67
N LYS A 565 -31.35 -24.81 -8.58
CA LYS A 565 -31.78 -23.56 -9.24
C LYS A 565 -33.11 -23.73 -10.02
N SER A 566 -33.40 -24.92 -10.50
CA SER A 566 -34.67 -25.22 -11.18
C SER A 566 -35.92 -25.16 -10.28
N LEU A 567 -35.71 -25.15 -8.95
CA LEU A 567 -36.79 -25.07 -7.96
C LEU A 567 -37.15 -23.62 -7.60
N VAL A 568 -36.50 -22.63 -8.18
CA VAL A 568 -36.78 -21.21 -7.90
C VAL A 568 -38.19 -20.87 -8.31
N ASP A 569 -39.05 -20.52 -7.34
CA ASP A 569 -40.45 -20.14 -7.50
C ASP A 569 -40.75 -18.72 -7.02
N ASN A 570 -39.71 -18.01 -6.46
CA ASN A 570 -39.80 -16.70 -5.83
C ASN A 570 -40.87 -16.60 -4.71
N LYS A 571 -41.19 -17.73 -4.07
CA LYS A 571 -42.15 -17.83 -2.95
C LYS A 571 -41.54 -18.58 -1.76
N THR A 572 -40.88 -19.70 -2.03
CA THR A 572 -40.23 -20.57 -1.03
C THR A 572 -38.78 -20.84 -1.36
N VAL A 573 -38.41 -20.83 -2.63
CA VAL A 573 -37.05 -20.99 -3.13
C VAL A 573 -36.66 -19.77 -3.97
N PHE A 574 -35.56 -19.15 -3.61
CA PHE A 574 -35.10 -17.87 -4.11
C PHE A 574 -33.75 -17.97 -4.78
N PRO A 575 -33.43 -17.14 -5.78
CA PRO A 575 -32.08 -17.09 -6.36
C PRO A 575 -31.05 -16.55 -5.37
N LEU A 576 -29.86 -17.17 -5.31
CA LEU A 576 -28.70 -16.67 -4.59
C LEU A 576 -27.91 -15.65 -5.44
N GLU A 577 -27.15 -14.79 -4.77
CA GLU A 577 -26.24 -13.84 -5.40
C GLU A 577 -25.21 -14.55 -6.29
N LEU A 578 -24.97 -14.02 -7.49
CA LEU A 578 -24.05 -14.61 -8.48
C LEU A 578 -22.64 -14.00 -8.45
N ASN A 579 -22.48 -12.85 -7.80
CA ASN A 579 -21.18 -12.23 -7.61
C ASN A 579 -20.45 -12.82 -6.40
N THR A 580 -19.15 -12.63 -6.34
CA THR A 580 -18.31 -12.91 -5.16
C THR A 580 -17.73 -11.62 -4.59
N MET A 581 -17.29 -11.67 -3.34
CA MET A 581 -16.60 -10.56 -2.71
C MET A 581 -15.19 -10.37 -3.32
N PRO A 582 -14.62 -9.16 -3.29
CA PRO A 582 -13.25 -8.94 -3.74
C PRO A 582 -12.24 -9.58 -2.78
N GLY A 583 -11.01 -9.86 -3.26
CA GLY A 583 -9.96 -10.46 -2.45
C GLY A 583 -9.66 -9.66 -1.15
N PHE A 584 -9.79 -8.35 -1.18
CA PHE A 584 -9.58 -7.53 0.02
C PHE A 584 -10.62 -7.75 1.14
N ALA A 585 -11.73 -8.44 0.88
CA ALA A 585 -12.68 -8.81 1.92
C ALA A 585 -12.04 -9.76 2.94
N GLY A 586 -11.37 -10.81 2.47
CA GLY A 586 -10.67 -11.77 3.31
C GLY A 586 -9.46 -11.17 4.02
N SER A 587 -8.70 -10.30 3.34
CA SER A 587 -7.49 -9.69 3.92
C SER A 587 -7.75 -8.52 4.86
N SER A 588 -8.98 -8.00 4.98
CA SER A 588 -9.26 -6.83 5.81
C SER A 588 -9.27 -7.08 7.32
N ALA A 589 -9.56 -8.31 7.78
CA ALA A 589 -9.62 -8.64 9.20
C ALA A 589 -8.76 -9.85 9.61
N TYR A 590 -7.84 -10.28 8.75
CA TYR A 590 -7.04 -11.50 8.98
C TYR A 590 -6.16 -11.43 10.23
N TYR A 591 -5.69 -10.24 10.61
CA TYR A 591 -4.93 -10.01 11.83
C TYR A 591 -5.72 -10.37 13.10
N LEU A 592 -7.04 -10.17 13.14
CA LEU A 592 -7.90 -10.62 14.24
C LEU A 592 -8.04 -12.16 14.22
N ARG A 593 -8.21 -12.73 13.04
CA ARG A 593 -8.36 -14.17 12.90
C ARG A 593 -7.11 -14.94 13.32
N TYR A 594 -5.92 -14.40 13.09
CA TYR A 594 -4.68 -14.98 13.58
C TYR A 594 -4.59 -15.07 15.11
N MET A 595 -5.27 -14.17 15.82
CA MET A 595 -5.29 -14.22 17.29
C MET A 595 -6.01 -15.47 17.81
N ASP A 596 -7.02 -15.97 17.05
CA ASP A 596 -7.85 -17.11 17.48
C ASP A 596 -8.41 -17.89 16.27
N PRO A 597 -7.53 -18.50 15.43
CA PRO A 597 -7.93 -19.02 14.13
C PRO A 597 -8.84 -20.25 14.17
N LYS A 598 -8.91 -20.93 15.31
CA LYS A 598 -9.70 -22.15 15.50
C LYS A 598 -11.04 -21.91 16.19
N ASN A 599 -11.38 -20.67 16.51
CA ASN A 599 -12.63 -20.31 17.14
C ASN A 599 -13.78 -20.49 16.13
N ASP A 600 -14.72 -21.36 16.44
CA ASP A 600 -15.91 -21.62 15.64
C ASP A 600 -17.15 -20.82 16.08
N LYS A 601 -17.03 -20.01 17.14
CA LYS A 601 -18.13 -19.24 17.74
C LYS A 601 -18.03 -17.75 17.51
N ALA A 602 -16.81 -17.25 17.24
CA ALA A 602 -16.54 -15.83 17.02
C ALA A 602 -15.36 -15.65 16.06
N LEU A 603 -15.31 -14.53 15.35
CA LEU A 603 -14.15 -14.12 14.53
C LEU A 603 -12.86 -14.16 15.37
N VAL A 604 -12.93 -13.66 16.59
CA VAL A 604 -11.90 -13.71 17.61
C VAL A 604 -12.56 -13.79 18.98
N GLY A 605 -12.05 -14.64 19.85
CA GLY A 605 -12.50 -14.72 21.23
C GLY A 605 -12.08 -13.48 22.03
N LYS A 606 -12.94 -13.05 22.96
CA LYS A 606 -12.71 -11.86 23.77
C LYS A 606 -11.37 -11.90 24.53
N GLU A 607 -11.00 -13.06 25.06
CA GLU A 607 -9.74 -13.23 25.79
C GLU A 607 -8.51 -13.05 24.88
N ALA A 608 -8.57 -13.56 23.66
CA ALA A 608 -7.50 -13.42 22.69
C ALA A 608 -7.39 -11.97 22.19
N ASP A 609 -8.52 -11.31 21.91
CA ASP A 609 -8.56 -9.91 21.52
C ASP A 609 -8.03 -8.99 22.62
N GLU A 610 -8.47 -9.16 23.86
CA GLU A 610 -7.99 -8.34 25.00
C GLU A 610 -6.50 -8.57 25.31
N TYR A 611 -5.95 -9.76 25.04
CA TYR A 611 -4.54 -10.07 25.25
C TYR A 611 -3.67 -9.54 24.11
N TRP A 612 -3.96 -9.91 22.86
CA TRP A 612 -3.16 -9.51 21.70
C TRP A 612 -3.43 -8.08 21.22
N GLN A 613 -4.64 -7.57 21.46
CA GLN A 613 -5.11 -6.20 21.14
C GLN A 613 -5.02 -5.87 19.65
N ASN A 614 -3.99 -5.15 19.26
CA ASN A 614 -3.66 -4.83 17.87
C ASN A 614 -2.24 -5.30 17.53
N VAL A 615 -1.88 -5.21 16.28
CA VAL A 615 -0.54 -5.54 15.78
C VAL A 615 0.45 -4.46 16.23
N ASP A 616 1.48 -4.86 17.00
CA ASP A 616 2.51 -3.91 17.47
C ASP A 616 3.47 -3.49 16.34
N LEU A 617 3.80 -4.43 15.44
CA LEU A 617 4.64 -4.19 14.27
C LEU A 617 4.03 -4.84 13.04
N TYR A 618 3.70 -4.02 12.05
CA TYR A 618 3.21 -4.46 10.75
C TYR A 618 4.22 -4.16 9.65
N VAL A 619 4.55 -5.15 8.82
CA VAL A 619 5.53 -5.01 7.75
C VAL A 619 4.90 -5.37 6.41
N GLY A 620 5.00 -4.47 5.44
CA GLY A 620 4.43 -4.68 4.11
C GLY A 620 4.76 -3.57 3.11
N GLY A 621 4.39 -3.78 1.84
CA GLY A 621 4.70 -2.87 0.75
C GLY A 621 3.93 -1.54 0.79
N THR A 622 4.54 -0.48 0.27
CA THR A 622 3.95 0.87 0.18
C THR A 622 2.77 0.93 -0.78
N GLU A 623 2.69 0.03 -1.76
CA GLU A 623 1.61 -0.08 -2.74
C GLU A 623 0.24 -0.31 -2.10
N HIS A 624 0.22 -0.78 -0.86
CA HIS A 624 -1.02 -1.03 -0.10
C HIS A 624 -1.53 0.17 0.69
N ALA A 625 -0.85 1.34 0.61
CA ALA A 625 -1.18 2.52 1.42
C ALA A 625 -2.61 3.04 1.22
N THR A 626 -3.12 3.00 -0.01
CA THR A 626 -4.46 3.50 -0.40
C THR A 626 -5.50 2.39 -0.62
N GLY A 627 -5.08 1.14 -0.61
CA GLY A 627 -5.94 -0.04 -0.76
C GLY A 627 -6.11 -0.77 0.57
N HIS A 628 -5.38 -1.88 0.75
CA HIS A 628 -5.48 -2.77 1.90
C HIS A 628 -5.45 -2.05 3.26
N LEU A 629 -4.54 -1.08 3.46
CA LEU A 629 -4.42 -0.37 4.74
C LEU A 629 -5.67 0.46 5.07
N ILE A 630 -6.30 1.10 4.09
CA ILE A 630 -7.55 1.83 4.31
C ILE A 630 -8.70 0.86 4.59
N TYR A 631 -8.81 -0.24 3.82
CA TYR A 631 -9.88 -1.21 4.01
C TYR A 631 -9.77 -1.94 5.36
N SER A 632 -8.57 -2.35 5.78
CA SER A 632 -8.40 -3.00 7.09
C SER A 632 -8.66 -2.04 8.25
N ARG A 633 -8.28 -0.76 8.15
CA ARG A 633 -8.61 0.27 9.15
C ARG A 633 -10.10 0.54 9.23
N PHE A 634 -10.79 0.65 8.07
CA PHE A 634 -12.24 0.76 8.00
C PHE A 634 -12.93 -0.45 8.65
N TRP A 635 -12.51 -1.65 8.26
CA TRP A 635 -13.07 -2.90 8.78
C TRP A 635 -12.91 -3.03 10.29
N ASN A 636 -11.72 -2.69 10.79
CA ASN A 636 -11.45 -2.70 12.22
C ASN A 636 -12.31 -1.70 13.00
N LYS A 637 -12.47 -0.47 12.49
CA LYS A 637 -13.35 0.54 13.12
C LYS A 637 -14.80 0.06 13.18
N PHE A 638 -15.28 -0.56 12.12
CA PHE A 638 -16.60 -1.19 12.11
C PHE A 638 -16.71 -2.32 13.13
N LEU A 639 -15.75 -3.22 13.19
CA LEU A 639 -15.73 -4.31 14.17
C LEU A 639 -15.55 -3.80 15.62
N HIS A 640 -14.85 -2.70 15.79
CA HIS A 640 -14.78 -2.00 17.09
C HIS A 640 -16.13 -1.46 17.51
N ASP A 641 -16.88 -0.81 16.60
CA ASP A 641 -18.25 -0.35 16.85
C ASP A 641 -19.19 -1.52 17.21
N CYS A 642 -18.95 -2.69 16.65
CA CYS A 642 -19.69 -3.93 16.98
C CYS A 642 -19.22 -4.59 18.31
N GLY A 643 -18.20 -4.06 18.98
CA GLY A 643 -17.65 -4.63 20.21
C GLY A 643 -16.82 -5.90 20.02
N VAL A 644 -16.32 -6.16 18.80
CA VAL A 644 -15.49 -7.33 18.46
C VAL A 644 -14.02 -7.06 18.67
N SER A 645 -13.51 -5.93 18.19
CA SER A 645 -12.13 -5.49 18.40
C SER A 645 -12.03 -4.51 19.57
N CYS A 646 -11.12 -4.72 20.50
CA CYS A 646 -10.89 -3.82 21.65
C CYS A 646 -10.11 -2.55 21.26
N LYS A 647 -9.49 -2.53 20.08
CA LYS A 647 -8.73 -1.38 19.56
C LYS A 647 -9.39 -0.78 18.33
N GLU A 648 -9.32 0.53 18.21
CA GLU A 648 -9.89 1.25 17.07
C GLU A 648 -8.98 1.19 15.82
N GLU A 649 -7.66 1.08 16.01
CA GLU A 649 -6.68 0.93 14.93
C GLU A 649 -6.06 -0.48 14.96
N PRO A 650 -5.95 -1.15 13.79
CA PRO A 650 -5.44 -2.52 13.73
C PRO A 650 -3.92 -2.62 13.89
N TYR A 651 -3.18 -1.59 13.49
CA TYR A 651 -1.73 -1.61 13.39
C TYR A 651 -1.11 -0.39 14.09
N GLU A 652 -0.28 -0.63 15.10
CA GLU A 652 0.40 0.43 15.86
C GLU A 652 1.54 1.04 15.06
N LYS A 653 2.53 0.23 14.70
CA LYS A 653 3.71 0.64 13.92
C LYS A 653 3.73 -0.05 12.57
N LEU A 654 3.94 0.73 11.50
CA LEU A 654 4.11 0.25 10.15
C LEU A 654 5.53 0.49 9.65
N ILE A 655 6.13 -0.55 9.08
CA ILE A 655 7.39 -0.47 8.33
C ILE A 655 7.13 -0.91 6.90
N ASN A 656 7.43 -0.02 5.96
CA ASN A 656 7.33 -0.34 4.54
C ASN A 656 8.71 -0.71 4.02
N GLN A 657 8.89 -2.00 3.64
CA GLN A 657 10.12 -2.42 2.99
C GLN A 657 10.18 -1.87 1.56
N GLY A 658 11.41 -1.55 1.13
CA GLY A 658 11.69 -1.27 -0.27
C GLY A 658 11.61 -2.52 -1.14
N MET A 659 11.72 -2.35 -2.44
CA MET A 659 11.72 -3.47 -3.39
C MET A 659 13.14 -3.98 -3.66
N ILE A 660 13.30 -5.29 -3.73
CA ILE A 660 14.47 -5.88 -4.39
C ILE A 660 14.21 -5.83 -5.90
N GLN A 661 15.05 -5.08 -6.60
CA GLN A 661 14.98 -4.91 -8.04
C GLN A 661 15.82 -5.97 -8.73
N GLY A 662 15.34 -6.43 -9.90
CA GLY A 662 16.06 -7.36 -10.75
C GLY A 662 17.02 -6.66 -11.70
N ARG A 663 18.11 -7.32 -12.02
CA ARG A 663 18.94 -6.91 -13.13
C ARG A 663 18.44 -7.61 -14.40
N SER A 664 17.75 -6.87 -15.26
CA SER A 664 17.35 -7.36 -16.57
C SER A 664 18.55 -7.35 -17.52
N ASN A 665 18.70 -8.38 -18.32
CA ASN A 665 19.69 -8.42 -19.37
C ASN A 665 19.00 -8.36 -20.75
N PHE A 666 19.68 -7.75 -21.71
CA PHE A 666 19.14 -7.53 -23.05
C PHE A 666 20.06 -8.12 -24.11
N VAL A 667 19.43 -8.79 -25.06
CA VAL A 667 20.02 -9.07 -26.37
C VAL A 667 19.40 -8.13 -27.41
N TYR A 668 20.15 -7.74 -28.42
CA TYR A 668 19.72 -6.78 -29.43
C TYR A 668 19.48 -7.50 -30.74
N ARG A 669 18.20 -7.68 -31.09
CA ARG A 669 17.77 -8.29 -32.34
C ARG A 669 17.88 -7.27 -33.47
N VAL A 670 18.56 -7.61 -34.53
CA VAL A 670 18.60 -6.79 -35.75
C VAL A 670 17.22 -6.83 -36.41
N ASN A 671 16.65 -5.65 -36.69
CA ASN A 671 15.36 -5.52 -37.34
C ASN A 671 15.47 -5.91 -38.81
N SER A 672 14.50 -6.68 -39.33
CA SER A 672 14.40 -7.11 -40.71
C SER A 672 12.95 -7.16 -41.13
N ASP A 673 12.61 -6.60 -42.28
CA ASP A 673 11.27 -6.68 -42.86
C ASP A 673 10.91 -8.11 -43.32
N ASP A 674 11.89 -8.97 -43.44
CA ASP A 674 11.71 -10.36 -43.85
C ASP A 674 11.71 -11.30 -42.64
N HIS A 675 10.52 -11.62 -42.15
CA HIS A 675 10.31 -12.52 -41.00
C HIS A 675 10.66 -13.98 -41.26
N SER A 676 11.00 -14.35 -42.52
CA SER A 676 11.45 -15.70 -42.86
C SER A 676 12.96 -15.90 -42.65
N LYS A 677 13.70 -14.82 -42.38
CA LYS A 677 15.15 -14.86 -42.14
C LYS A 677 15.48 -15.34 -40.72
N VAL A 678 16.65 -15.99 -40.65
CA VAL A 678 17.26 -16.38 -39.36
C VAL A 678 17.39 -15.12 -38.45
N PRO A 679 16.96 -15.20 -37.19
CA PRO A 679 17.10 -14.07 -36.28
C PRO A 679 18.59 -13.79 -35.98
N VAL A 680 19.00 -12.54 -36.17
CA VAL A 680 20.37 -12.09 -35.92
C VAL A 680 20.40 -11.21 -34.69
N PHE A 681 21.32 -11.48 -33.78
CA PHE A 681 21.55 -10.73 -32.56
C PHE A 681 22.93 -10.11 -32.55
N VAL A 682 23.02 -8.84 -32.24
CA VAL A 682 24.27 -8.08 -32.22
C VAL A 682 24.66 -7.75 -30.77
N SER A 683 25.96 -7.89 -30.46
CA SER A 683 26.52 -7.57 -29.16
C SER A 683 26.36 -6.08 -28.82
N LYS A 684 26.24 -5.74 -27.53
CA LYS A 684 25.95 -4.40 -26.99
C LYS A 684 26.82 -3.29 -27.59
N GLY A 685 28.13 -3.50 -27.69
CA GLY A 685 29.06 -2.46 -28.18
C GLY A 685 28.97 -2.21 -29.69
N LEU A 686 28.32 -3.11 -30.43
CA LEU A 686 28.13 -2.99 -31.88
C LEU A 686 26.69 -2.61 -32.28
N LYS A 687 25.77 -2.53 -31.32
CA LYS A 687 24.33 -2.30 -31.56
C LYS A 687 24.02 -1.04 -32.37
N ASP A 688 24.78 0.02 -32.15
CA ASP A 688 24.53 1.33 -32.79
C ASP A 688 24.90 1.35 -34.28
N GLN A 689 25.51 0.25 -34.78
CA GLN A 689 25.79 0.05 -36.21
C GLN A 689 24.62 -0.63 -36.96
N TYR A 690 23.58 -1.03 -36.25
CA TYR A 690 22.41 -1.75 -36.77
C TYR A 690 21.14 -1.12 -36.25
N ASP A 691 20.06 -1.28 -36.98
CA ASP A 691 18.73 -1.02 -36.45
C ASP A 691 18.31 -2.21 -35.59
N THR A 692 18.13 -2.00 -34.27
CA THR A 692 17.96 -3.09 -33.32
C THR A 692 16.79 -2.88 -32.35
N THR A 693 16.15 -3.97 -31.96
CA THR A 693 15.17 -4.02 -30.89
C THR A 693 15.76 -4.77 -29.69
N PRO A 694 15.81 -4.17 -28.49
CA PRO A 694 16.24 -4.86 -27.28
C PRO A 694 15.18 -5.89 -26.85
N ILE A 695 15.64 -7.09 -26.53
CA ILE A 695 14.78 -8.18 -26.03
C ILE A 695 15.34 -8.65 -24.70
N HIS A 696 14.48 -8.77 -23.68
CA HIS A 696 14.84 -9.34 -22.40
C HIS A 696 15.27 -10.81 -22.55
N VAL A 697 16.34 -11.14 -21.89
CA VAL A 697 16.88 -12.52 -21.88
C VAL A 697 16.93 -13.06 -20.45
N TRP A 698 16.64 -14.34 -20.30
CA TRP A 698 16.63 -14.99 -19.00
C TRP A 698 17.97 -14.84 -18.26
N VAL A 699 17.92 -14.36 -17.05
CA VAL A 699 19.09 -14.00 -16.23
C VAL A 699 20.11 -15.16 -16.10
N ASN A 700 19.64 -16.41 -16.05
CA ASN A 700 20.51 -17.58 -15.93
C ASN A 700 21.32 -17.91 -17.19
N LEU A 701 21.00 -17.30 -18.33
CA LEU A 701 21.76 -17.43 -19.59
C LEU A 701 22.92 -16.44 -19.71
N VAL A 702 23.04 -15.53 -18.72
CA VAL A 702 24.03 -14.44 -18.77
C VAL A 702 24.94 -14.51 -17.53
N LYS A 703 26.25 -14.58 -17.74
CA LYS A 703 27.25 -14.57 -16.67
C LYS A 703 28.30 -13.49 -16.95
N ASN A 704 28.47 -12.57 -16.01
CA ASN A 704 29.37 -11.41 -16.16
C ASN A 704 29.13 -10.65 -17.48
N ASP A 705 27.87 -10.35 -17.80
CA ASP A 705 27.38 -9.73 -19.03
C ASP A 705 27.59 -10.54 -20.32
N ILE A 706 28.13 -11.73 -20.26
CA ILE A 706 28.36 -12.62 -21.42
C ILE A 706 27.19 -13.60 -21.52
N LEU A 707 26.57 -13.64 -22.70
CA LEU A 707 25.51 -14.58 -23.04
C LEU A 707 26.08 -15.98 -23.35
N ASP A 708 25.47 -16.99 -22.79
CA ASP A 708 25.62 -18.37 -23.29
C ASP A 708 24.76 -18.53 -24.56
N THR A 709 25.39 -18.36 -25.70
CA THR A 709 24.71 -18.37 -27.01
C THR A 709 24.11 -19.75 -27.36
N GLU A 710 24.71 -20.86 -26.93
CA GLU A 710 24.17 -22.18 -27.17
C GLU A 710 22.96 -22.49 -26.30
N ALA A 711 23.01 -22.12 -25.03
CA ALA A 711 21.85 -22.21 -24.13
C ALA A 711 20.72 -21.27 -24.58
N PHE A 712 21.04 -20.08 -25.11
CA PHE A 712 20.05 -19.16 -25.66
C PHE A 712 19.31 -19.75 -26.87
N LYS A 713 20.00 -20.44 -27.78
CA LYS A 713 19.34 -21.12 -28.92
C LYS A 713 18.35 -22.19 -28.46
N GLN A 714 18.63 -22.83 -27.33
CA GLN A 714 17.75 -23.86 -26.77
C GLN A 714 16.61 -23.31 -25.92
N TRP A 715 16.71 -22.06 -25.49
CA TRP A 715 15.73 -21.42 -24.57
C TRP A 715 14.35 -21.27 -25.21
N ARG A 716 14.32 -20.94 -26.52
CA ARG A 716 13.05 -20.78 -27.25
C ARG A 716 13.16 -21.33 -28.66
N PRO A 717 12.10 -22.02 -29.15
CA PRO A 717 12.10 -22.59 -30.51
C PRO A 717 12.42 -21.57 -31.61
N GLU A 718 11.95 -20.33 -31.48
CA GLU A 718 12.19 -19.28 -32.47
C GLU A 718 13.66 -18.81 -32.58
N TYR A 719 14.51 -19.21 -31.62
CA TYR A 719 15.93 -18.84 -31.57
C TYR A 719 16.87 -20.02 -31.90
N ASN A 720 16.33 -21.20 -32.22
CA ASN A 720 17.14 -22.40 -32.50
C ASN A 720 18.23 -22.19 -33.57
N ASN A 721 17.97 -21.36 -34.56
CA ASN A 721 18.87 -21.03 -35.65
C ASN A 721 19.49 -19.62 -35.52
N ALA A 722 19.45 -19.03 -34.36
CA ALA A 722 19.92 -17.65 -34.17
C ALA A 722 21.40 -17.50 -34.50
N GLU A 723 21.75 -16.40 -35.18
CA GLU A 723 23.12 -15.98 -35.46
C GLU A 723 23.51 -14.79 -34.57
N PHE A 724 24.82 -14.76 -34.25
CA PHE A 724 25.32 -13.73 -33.31
C PHE A 724 26.49 -12.96 -33.93
N ILE A 725 26.42 -11.62 -33.84
CA ILE A 725 27.52 -10.71 -34.17
C ILE A 725 28.22 -10.39 -32.84
N LEU A 726 29.43 -10.90 -32.68
CA LEU A 726 30.17 -10.94 -31.42
C LEU A 726 31.18 -9.79 -31.32
N GLU A 727 31.49 -9.39 -30.08
CA GLU A 727 32.64 -8.54 -29.75
C GLU A 727 33.77 -9.43 -29.18
N ASP A 728 34.93 -9.41 -29.79
CA ASP A 728 36.11 -10.19 -29.36
C ASP A 728 35.77 -11.65 -29.06
N GLY A 729 34.92 -12.27 -29.90
CA GLY A 729 34.49 -13.67 -29.77
C GLY A 729 33.46 -13.91 -28.67
N LYS A 730 32.89 -12.89 -28.05
CA LYS A 730 31.88 -13.00 -27.00
C LYS A 730 30.66 -12.18 -27.36
N TYR A 731 29.48 -12.61 -26.87
CA TYR A 731 28.25 -11.81 -26.93
C TYR A 731 28.05 -11.05 -25.61
N ILE A 732 28.16 -9.75 -25.64
CA ILE A 732 27.97 -8.89 -24.46
C ILE A 732 26.52 -8.39 -24.44
N CYS A 733 25.80 -8.67 -23.37
CA CYS A 733 24.43 -8.20 -23.13
C CYS A 733 24.39 -6.74 -22.63
N GLY A 734 23.32 -6.05 -22.97
CA GLY A 734 22.91 -4.85 -22.24
C GLY A 734 22.28 -5.23 -20.90
N TRP A 735 22.12 -4.26 -20.01
CA TRP A 735 21.43 -4.46 -18.76
C TRP A 735 20.76 -3.18 -18.23
N ALA A 736 19.71 -3.36 -17.45
CA ALA A 736 19.05 -2.29 -16.68
C ALA A 736 18.57 -2.84 -15.34
N ILE A 737 18.40 -1.96 -14.37
CA ILE A 737 17.76 -2.29 -13.10
C ILE A 737 16.27 -2.02 -13.25
N GLU A 738 15.47 -3.06 -13.08
CA GLU A 738 14.03 -3.02 -13.27
C GLU A 738 13.30 -3.77 -12.14
N LYS A 739 11.97 -3.64 -12.07
CA LYS A 739 11.16 -4.47 -11.17
C LYS A 739 11.41 -5.94 -11.49
N MET A 740 11.62 -6.76 -10.45
CA MET A 740 11.77 -8.21 -10.62
C MET A 740 10.43 -8.82 -11.01
N SER A 741 10.36 -9.39 -12.22
CA SER A 741 9.14 -10.03 -12.72
C SER A 741 9.44 -11.10 -13.77
N LYS A 742 8.51 -12.04 -13.95
CA LYS A 742 8.62 -13.10 -14.96
C LYS A 742 8.74 -12.56 -16.39
N SER A 743 7.98 -11.51 -16.71
CA SER A 743 7.99 -10.90 -18.05
C SER A 743 9.31 -10.24 -18.40
N MET A 744 10.10 -9.85 -17.40
CA MET A 744 11.43 -9.27 -17.55
C MET A 744 12.54 -10.31 -17.50
N TYR A 745 12.23 -11.59 -17.28
CA TYR A 745 13.19 -12.72 -17.17
C TYR A 745 14.34 -12.49 -16.19
N ASN A 746 14.12 -11.66 -15.17
CA ASN A 746 15.12 -11.21 -14.18
C ASN A 746 14.84 -11.76 -12.77
N VAL A 747 13.95 -12.74 -12.65
CA VAL A 747 13.60 -13.38 -11.38
C VAL A 747 14.74 -14.27 -10.90
N VAL A 748 15.14 -14.08 -9.63
CA VAL A 748 16.07 -14.96 -8.92
C VAL A 748 15.28 -15.79 -7.91
N ASN A 749 15.44 -17.12 -7.97
CA ASN A 749 14.75 -18.06 -7.09
C ASN A 749 15.51 -18.19 -5.76
N PRO A 750 14.86 -18.02 -4.60
CA PRO A 750 15.49 -18.24 -3.31
C PRO A 750 15.96 -19.68 -3.08
N ASP A 751 15.31 -20.68 -3.69
CA ASP A 751 15.74 -22.09 -3.61
C ASP A 751 17.15 -22.33 -4.19
N ASP A 752 17.48 -21.64 -5.29
CA ASP A 752 18.83 -21.74 -5.90
C ASP A 752 19.87 -21.11 -4.98
N ILE A 753 19.56 -19.96 -4.40
CA ILE A 753 20.46 -19.27 -3.46
C ILE A 753 20.67 -20.10 -2.18
N ILE A 754 19.60 -20.66 -1.62
CA ILE A 754 19.69 -21.53 -0.43
C ILE A 754 20.51 -22.78 -0.71
N LYS A 755 20.34 -23.38 -1.87
CA LYS A 755 21.12 -24.55 -2.28
C LYS A 755 22.61 -24.26 -2.36
N ASP A 756 22.99 -23.13 -2.91
CA ASP A 756 24.38 -22.78 -3.18
C ASP A 756 25.10 -22.12 -1.97
N TYR A 757 24.36 -21.36 -1.14
CA TYR A 757 24.93 -20.53 -0.07
C TYR A 757 24.33 -20.76 1.33
N GLY A 758 23.16 -21.36 1.42
CA GLY A 758 22.41 -21.57 2.65
C GLY A 758 21.40 -20.46 2.97
N ALA A 759 20.39 -20.81 3.75
CA ALA A 759 19.31 -19.91 4.16
C ALA A 759 19.83 -18.76 5.06
N ASP A 760 20.72 -19.05 6.02
CA ASP A 760 21.28 -18.03 6.89
C ASP A 760 22.12 -16.99 6.09
N THR A 761 22.79 -17.42 5.02
CA THR A 761 23.49 -16.50 4.13
C THR A 761 22.52 -15.61 3.36
N LEU A 762 21.42 -16.18 2.84
CA LEU A 762 20.35 -15.41 2.17
C LEU A 762 19.77 -14.34 3.11
N ARG A 763 19.41 -14.72 4.33
CA ARG A 763 18.87 -13.80 5.36
C ARG A 763 19.82 -12.64 5.64
N LEU A 764 21.08 -12.93 5.85
CA LEU A 764 22.12 -11.91 6.08
C LEU A 764 22.29 -11.01 4.86
N TYR A 765 22.33 -11.58 3.66
CA TYR A 765 22.58 -10.82 2.45
C TYR A 765 21.44 -9.84 2.12
N GLU A 766 20.19 -10.26 2.22
CA GLU A 766 19.05 -9.36 2.01
C GLU A 766 19.08 -8.16 2.96
N MET A 767 19.45 -8.38 4.21
CA MET A 767 19.60 -7.31 5.20
C MET A 767 20.85 -6.47 4.99
N PHE A 768 21.91 -7.03 4.41
CA PHE A 768 23.17 -6.33 4.16
C PHE A 768 23.11 -5.39 2.96
N LEU A 769 22.26 -5.66 1.96
CA LEU A 769 22.13 -4.87 0.73
C LEU A 769 21.85 -3.39 0.97
N GLY A 770 21.26 -3.01 2.09
CA GLY A 770 20.97 -1.62 2.45
C GLY A 770 19.84 -1.49 3.47
N PRO A 771 19.40 -0.27 3.78
CA PRO A 771 18.27 -0.03 4.68
C PRO A 771 17.01 -0.77 4.23
N VAL A 772 16.21 -1.25 5.18
CA VAL A 772 15.01 -2.05 4.88
C VAL A 772 14.02 -1.28 3.99
N GLU A 773 13.85 0.00 4.22
CA GLU A 773 12.89 0.86 3.52
C GLU A 773 13.34 1.27 2.11
N ALA A 774 14.63 1.10 1.79
CA ALA A 774 15.18 1.50 0.49
C ALA A 774 15.06 0.38 -0.55
N SER A 775 14.62 0.72 -1.76
CA SER A 775 14.73 -0.18 -2.91
C SER A 775 16.19 -0.37 -3.31
N LYS A 776 16.54 -1.57 -3.70
CA LYS A 776 17.94 -1.98 -3.94
C LYS A 776 18.04 -3.06 -5.01
N PRO A 777 19.06 -3.02 -5.88
CA PRO A 777 19.26 -4.04 -6.87
C PRO A 777 19.82 -5.32 -6.23
N TRP A 778 19.36 -6.47 -6.71
CA TRP A 778 19.96 -7.76 -6.39
C TRP A 778 21.23 -7.97 -7.21
N ASP A 779 22.31 -8.34 -6.53
CA ASP A 779 23.57 -8.78 -7.16
C ASP A 779 24.05 -10.09 -6.51
N THR A 780 23.89 -11.19 -7.20
CA THR A 780 24.30 -12.52 -6.70
C THR A 780 25.78 -12.60 -6.35
N ASN A 781 26.65 -11.79 -6.99
CA ASN A 781 28.09 -11.80 -6.70
C ASN A 781 28.40 -11.23 -5.30
N GLY A 782 27.54 -10.37 -4.75
CA GLY A 782 27.73 -9.75 -3.42
C GLY A 782 27.51 -10.70 -2.25
N ILE A 783 26.82 -11.84 -2.47
CA ILE A 783 26.44 -12.78 -1.41
C ILE A 783 27.61 -13.49 -0.76
N ASP A 784 28.72 -13.66 -1.50
CA ASP A 784 29.94 -14.30 -1.02
C ASP A 784 30.51 -13.64 0.24
N GLY A 785 30.32 -12.34 0.40
CA GLY A 785 30.73 -11.61 1.59
C GLY A 785 30.08 -12.13 2.88
N CYS A 786 28.77 -12.32 2.83
CA CYS A 786 27.99 -12.88 3.95
C CYS A 786 28.32 -14.36 4.19
N HIS A 787 28.49 -15.14 3.13
CA HIS A 787 28.87 -16.55 3.25
C HIS A 787 30.25 -16.72 3.91
N ARG A 788 31.23 -15.92 3.51
CA ARG A 788 32.57 -15.90 4.14
C ARG A 788 32.52 -15.43 5.57
N PHE A 789 31.64 -14.49 5.90
CA PHE A 789 31.43 -14.05 7.29
C PHE A 789 30.98 -15.21 8.18
N LEU A 790 29.97 -16.01 7.76
CA LEU A 790 29.52 -17.16 8.52
C LEU A 790 30.63 -18.22 8.71
N LYS A 791 31.44 -18.48 7.71
CA LYS A 791 32.63 -19.35 7.84
C LYS A 791 33.66 -18.81 8.83
N LYS A 792 33.88 -17.50 8.86
CA LYS A 792 34.75 -16.86 9.85
C LYS A 792 34.17 -16.94 11.26
N PHE A 793 32.84 -16.70 11.41
CA PHE A 793 32.15 -16.84 12.68
C PHE A 793 32.29 -18.27 13.21
N TRP A 794 32.00 -19.28 12.38
CA TRP A 794 32.17 -20.71 12.69
C TRP A 794 33.60 -21.01 13.16
N SER A 795 34.62 -20.42 12.52
CA SER A 795 36.03 -20.64 12.87
C SER A 795 36.47 -20.05 14.21
N LEU A 796 35.64 -19.29 14.91
CA LEU A 796 35.91 -18.90 16.32
C LEU A 796 35.70 -20.07 17.28
N PHE A 797 34.95 -21.11 16.89
CA PHE A 797 34.58 -22.27 17.71
C PHE A 797 35.43 -23.50 17.39
N TRP A 798 35.87 -23.67 16.13
CA TRP A 798 36.51 -24.87 15.66
C TRP A 798 37.91 -24.63 15.07
N GLU A 799 38.80 -25.61 15.32
CA GLU A 799 40.14 -25.58 14.75
C GLU A 799 40.09 -25.68 13.22
N ARG A 800 40.89 -24.82 12.54
CA ARG A 800 40.96 -24.83 11.07
C ARG A 800 41.90 -25.93 10.57
N GLY A 801 41.41 -26.77 9.65
CA GLY A 801 42.24 -27.71 8.90
C GLY A 801 42.76 -28.93 9.68
N GLY A 802 42.21 -29.20 10.86
CA GLY A 802 42.54 -30.33 11.71
C GLY A 802 41.37 -31.29 11.93
N GLU A 803 41.53 -32.21 12.88
CA GLU A 803 40.41 -33.00 13.44
C GLU A 803 39.33 -32.09 13.99
N GLU A 804 38.09 -32.59 14.05
CA GLU A 804 36.91 -31.85 14.59
C GLU A 804 37.12 -31.50 16.10
N LYS A 805 37.94 -30.50 16.35
CA LYS A 805 38.28 -30.09 17.70
C LYS A 805 37.68 -28.74 18.01
N LEU A 806 36.87 -28.72 19.07
CA LEU A 806 36.33 -27.50 19.65
C LEU A 806 37.46 -26.75 20.38
N ILE A 807 37.64 -25.45 20.07
CA ILE A 807 38.70 -24.60 20.65
C ILE A 807 38.18 -23.61 21.70
N VAL A 808 36.92 -23.73 22.06
CA VAL A 808 36.26 -22.89 23.09
C VAL A 808 36.88 -23.21 24.45
N ASP A 809 37.18 -22.15 25.20
CA ASP A 809 37.80 -22.20 26.53
C ASP A 809 37.06 -21.32 27.54
N ASP A 810 37.50 -21.44 28.81
CA ASP A 810 36.96 -20.65 29.94
C ASP A 810 38.05 -19.70 30.49
N VAL A 811 39.04 -19.33 29.69
CA VAL A 811 40.11 -18.37 30.05
C VAL A 811 39.48 -16.99 30.18
N GLU A 812 39.87 -16.25 31.24
CA GLU A 812 39.37 -14.90 31.48
C GLU A 812 39.63 -13.97 30.27
N PRO A 813 38.57 -13.32 29.73
CA PRO A 813 38.70 -12.52 28.55
C PRO A 813 39.50 -11.23 28.77
N SER A 814 40.28 -10.83 27.78
CA SER A 814 41.01 -9.56 27.84
C SER A 814 40.07 -8.34 27.77
N LYS A 815 40.59 -7.17 28.14
CA LYS A 815 39.85 -5.92 28.04
C LYS A 815 39.42 -5.64 26.60
N GLU A 816 40.24 -5.99 25.62
CA GLU A 816 39.97 -5.83 24.19
C GLU A 816 38.86 -6.76 23.75
N ASN A 817 38.82 -8.03 24.23
CA ASN A 817 37.77 -8.96 23.97
C ASN A 817 36.41 -8.44 24.49
N LEU A 818 36.41 -7.98 25.77
CA LEU A 818 35.21 -7.40 26.39
C LEU A 818 34.74 -6.16 25.64
N LYS A 819 35.67 -5.27 25.26
CA LYS A 819 35.36 -4.05 24.49
C LYS A 819 34.68 -4.40 23.15
N SER A 820 35.25 -5.31 22.36
CA SER A 820 34.71 -5.71 21.07
C SER A 820 33.28 -6.27 21.18
N VAL A 821 33.04 -7.14 22.17
CA VAL A 821 31.71 -7.77 22.36
C VAL A 821 30.69 -6.77 22.92
N HIS A 822 31.03 -5.96 23.91
CA HIS A 822 30.09 -4.99 24.49
C HIS A 822 29.73 -3.87 23.50
N LYS A 823 30.71 -3.44 22.67
CA LYS A 823 30.45 -2.52 21.56
C LYS A 823 29.46 -3.11 20.54
N LEU A 824 29.61 -4.40 20.21
CA LEU A 824 28.70 -5.10 19.34
C LEU A 824 27.29 -5.21 19.94
N ILE A 825 27.18 -5.59 21.24
CA ILE A 825 25.88 -5.69 21.92
C ILE A 825 25.11 -4.37 21.82
N LYS A 826 25.77 -3.25 22.18
CA LYS A 826 25.18 -1.92 22.10
C LYS A 826 24.72 -1.61 20.68
N LYS A 827 25.62 -1.77 19.71
CA LYS A 827 25.36 -1.43 18.31
C LYS A 827 24.22 -2.23 17.72
N VAL A 828 24.21 -3.55 17.89
CA VAL A 828 23.17 -4.45 17.35
C VAL A 828 21.81 -4.17 18.00
N THR A 829 21.78 -3.92 19.32
CA THR A 829 20.54 -3.59 20.03
C THR A 829 19.90 -2.31 19.48
N GLU A 830 20.68 -1.24 19.36
CA GLU A 830 20.23 0.04 18.83
C GLU A 830 19.81 -0.07 17.35
N ASP A 831 20.53 -0.83 16.55
CA ASP A 831 20.27 -1.01 15.14
C ASP A 831 19.00 -1.82 14.86
N ILE A 832 18.73 -2.88 15.64
CA ILE A 832 17.49 -3.67 15.49
C ILE A 832 16.28 -2.80 15.79
N GLU A 833 16.31 -2.00 16.85
CA GLU A 833 15.20 -1.10 17.20
C GLU A 833 14.92 -0.05 16.11
N LYS A 834 15.95 0.33 15.33
CA LYS A 834 15.86 1.29 14.22
C LYS A 834 15.75 0.64 12.85
N PHE A 835 15.65 -0.67 12.76
CA PHE A 835 15.64 -1.43 11.49
C PHE A 835 16.90 -1.19 10.62
N SER A 836 18.03 -0.84 11.24
CA SER A 836 19.33 -0.59 10.58
C SER A 836 20.17 -1.87 10.50
N TYR A 837 19.59 -2.94 9.95
CA TYR A 837 20.20 -4.28 9.95
C TYR A 837 21.51 -4.38 9.15
N ASN A 838 21.65 -3.61 8.08
CA ASN A 838 22.88 -3.55 7.29
C ASN A 838 24.09 -3.09 8.13
N THR A 839 23.90 -2.16 9.07
CA THR A 839 24.95 -1.70 9.97
C THR A 839 25.21 -2.71 11.09
N SER A 840 24.20 -3.45 11.54
CA SER A 840 24.38 -4.59 12.45
C SER A 840 25.30 -5.66 11.84
N ILE A 841 25.04 -6.07 10.60
CA ILE A 841 25.84 -7.09 9.92
C ILE A 841 27.28 -6.63 9.74
N SER A 842 27.49 -5.37 9.37
CA SER A 842 28.83 -4.77 9.31
C SER A 842 29.53 -4.80 10.67
N ALA A 843 28.80 -4.50 11.76
CA ALA A 843 29.34 -4.56 13.12
C ALA A 843 29.70 -6.00 13.52
N PHE A 844 28.91 -7.00 13.16
CA PHE A 844 29.26 -8.40 13.33
C PHE A 844 30.55 -8.78 12.59
N MET A 845 30.70 -8.36 11.34
CA MET A 845 31.91 -8.63 10.55
C MET A 845 33.16 -8.04 11.19
N ILE A 846 33.06 -6.82 11.75
CA ILE A 846 34.14 -6.16 12.47
C ILE A 846 34.48 -6.96 13.72
N ALA A 847 33.52 -7.25 14.58
CA ALA A 847 33.73 -7.95 15.85
C ALA A 847 34.34 -9.35 15.65
N VAL A 848 33.87 -10.11 14.64
CA VAL A 848 34.44 -11.43 14.31
C VAL A 848 35.89 -11.34 13.86
N ASN A 849 36.24 -10.32 13.06
CA ASN A 849 37.63 -10.10 12.66
C ASN A 849 38.50 -9.70 13.86
N GLU A 850 38.01 -8.83 14.75
CA GLU A 850 38.72 -8.42 15.98
C GLU A 850 38.95 -9.63 16.90
N LEU A 851 37.91 -10.40 17.24
CA LEU A 851 38.02 -11.58 18.10
C LEU A 851 38.94 -12.65 17.48
N GLY A 852 38.88 -12.85 16.17
CA GLY A 852 39.79 -13.74 15.45
C GLY A 852 41.27 -13.33 15.53
N GLN A 853 41.57 -12.04 15.39
CA GLN A 853 42.91 -11.47 15.56
C GLN A 853 43.39 -11.56 17.02
N GLN A 854 42.47 -11.32 17.96
CA GLN A 854 42.72 -11.42 19.40
C GLN A 854 42.82 -12.88 19.91
N LYS A 855 42.53 -13.87 19.03
CA LYS A 855 42.41 -15.30 19.37
C LYS A 855 41.50 -15.55 20.59
N CYS A 856 40.39 -14.85 20.62
CA CYS A 856 39.38 -14.99 21.67
C CYS A 856 38.53 -16.23 21.44
N HIS A 857 38.56 -17.18 22.36
CA HIS A 857 37.78 -18.41 22.37
C HIS A 857 36.94 -18.56 23.67
N ASN A 858 36.83 -17.47 24.44
CA ASN A 858 36.08 -17.45 25.68
C ASN A 858 34.60 -17.84 25.50
N ARG A 859 34.16 -18.87 26.20
CA ARG A 859 32.80 -19.45 26.11
C ARG A 859 31.69 -18.41 26.33
N GLU A 860 31.81 -17.60 27.40
CA GLU A 860 30.79 -16.61 27.77
C GLU A 860 30.61 -15.55 26.69
N LEU A 861 31.72 -15.03 26.15
CA LEU A 861 31.67 -14.03 25.09
C LEU A 861 31.14 -14.60 23.78
N LEU A 862 31.56 -15.82 23.40
CA LEU A 862 31.08 -16.48 22.20
C LEU A 862 29.59 -16.82 22.31
N GLN A 863 29.10 -17.18 23.51
CA GLN A 863 27.68 -17.41 23.77
C GLN A 863 26.87 -16.12 23.57
N LYS A 864 27.35 -14.98 24.04
CA LYS A 864 26.72 -13.66 23.78
C LYS A 864 26.67 -13.38 22.28
N MET A 865 27.75 -13.67 21.54
CA MET A 865 27.82 -13.52 20.08
C MET A 865 26.77 -14.38 19.36
N VAL A 866 26.59 -15.64 19.82
CA VAL A 866 25.58 -16.58 19.28
C VAL A 866 24.16 -16.04 19.48
N VAL A 867 23.85 -15.56 20.69
CA VAL A 867 22.53 -14.97 20.99
C VAL A 867 22.27 -13.74 20.12
N LEU A 868 23.26 -12.84 19.99
CA LEU A 868 23.13 -11.65 19.14
C LEU A 868 22.91 -11.99 17.66
N LEU A 869 23.55 -13.04 17.15
CA LEU A 869 23.46 -13.48 15.75
C LEU A 869 22.15 -14.23 15.47
N SER A 870 21.55 -14.86 16.50
CA SER A 870 20.40 -15.76 16.31
C SER A 870 19.19 -15.13 15.58
N PRO A 871 18.84 -13.84 15.69
CA PRO A 871 17.80 -13.23 14.88
C PRO A 871 18.13 -13.19 13.38
N PHE A 872 19.39 -12.99 13.04
CA PHE A 872 19.87 -12.82 11.66
C PHE A 872 20.14 -14.15 10.97
N ALA A 873 20.81 -15.08 11.66
CA ALA A 873 21.22 -16.40 11.16
C ALA A 873 20.84 -17.49 12.19
N PRO A 874 19.54 -17.86 12.23
CA PRO A 874 19.01 -18.69 13.30
C PRO A 874 19.54 -20.13 13.29
N HIS A 875 19.82 -20.72 12.14
CA HIS A 875 20.23 -22.12 12.06
C HIS A 875 21.66 -22.32 12.61
N VAL A 876 22.60 -21.50 12.17
CA VAL A 876 23.98 -21.59 12.68
C VAL A 876 24.06 -21.22 14.16
N ALA A 877 23.24 -20.26 14.59
CA ALA A 877 23.19 -19.85 15.99
C ALA A 877 22.63 -20.97 16.88
N GLU A 878 21.58 -21.66 16.44
CA GLU A 878 21.01 -22.80 17.16
C GLU A 878 22.04 -23.94 17.28
N GLU A 879 22.77 -24.25 16.21
CA GLU A 879 23.81 -25.26 16.23
C GLU A 879 24.92 -24.91 17.24
N LEU A 880 25.44 -23.69 17.17
CA LEU A 880 26.50 -23.23 18.04
C LEU A 880 26.05 -23.10 19.50
N TRP A 881 24.77 -22.78 19.76
CA TRP A 881 24.18 -22.78 21.09
C TRP A 881 24.30 -24.17 21.76
N HIS A 882 23.98 -25.22 21.00
CA HIS A 882 24.11 -26.59 21.49
C HIS A 882 25.57 -27.07 21.56
N VAL A 883 26.43 -26.66 20.64
CA VAL A 883 27.88 -26.93 20.68
C VAL A 883 28.53 -26.36 21.96
N LEU A 884 28.04 -25.22 22.47
CA LEU A 884 28.49 -24.61 23.72
C LEU A 884 27.98 -25.38 24.95
N GLY A 885 27.16 -26.44 24.80
CA GLY A 885 26.62 -27.26 25.89
C GLY A 885 25.32 -26.73 26.50
N ASN A 886 24.69 -25.73 25.89
CA ASN A 886 23.40 -25.21 26.37
C ASN A 886 22.26 -26.16 26.05
N LYS A 887 21.21 -26.13 26.87
CA LYS A 887 19.96 -26.89 26.68
C LYS A 887 18.86 -25.98 26.16
N GLY A 888 17.87 -26.59 25.51
CA GLY A 888 16.76 -25.84 24.93
C GLY A 888 17.16 -25.05 23.69
N THR A 889 16.31 -24.20 23.20
CA THR A 889 16.55 -23.39 22.01
C THR A 889 17.22 -22.05 22.35
N VAL A 890 18.09 -21.56 21.46
CA VAL A 890 18.67 -20.21 21.56
C VAL A 890 17.58 -19.13 21.56
N CYS A 891 16.40 -19.41 20.96
CA CYS A 891 15.27 -18.49 20.92
C CYS A 891 14.72 -18.09 22.30
N ASP A 892 14.97 -18.90 23.34
CA ASP A 892 14.53 -18.67 24.71
C ASP A 892 15.65 -18.11 25.62
N ALA A 893 16.82 -17.83 25.06
CA ALA A 893 17.89 -17.17 25.78
C ALA A 893 17.52 -15.71 26.11
N ALA A 894 18.22 -15.13 27.10
CA ALA A 894 18.07 -13.72 27.40
C ALA A 894 18.95 -12.87 26.47
N TRP A 895 18.39 -11.78 25.92
CA TRP A 895 19.17 -10.82 25.16
C TRP A 895 20.30 -10.24 26.01
N PRO A 896 21.56 -10.26 25.55
CA PRO A 896 22.69 -9.81 26.35
C PRO A 896 22.68 -8.30 26.56
N SER A 897 23.04 -7.88 27.78
CA SER A 897 23.23 -6.48 28.12
C SER A 897 24.69 -6.07 27.94
N TYR A 898 24.95 -4.82 27.62
CA TYR A 898 26.29 -4.24 27.59
C TYR A 898 26.56 -3.43 28.86
N ASP A 899 27.85 -3.28 29.19
CA ASP A 899 28.30 -2.48 30.32
C ASP A 899 29.16 -1.33 29.78
N GLU A 900 28.76 -0.10 30.06
CA GLU A 900 29.40 1.13 29.59
C GLU A 900 30.90 1.22 29.98
N LYS A 901 31.32 0.60 31.10
CA LYS A 901 32.70 0.61 31.53
C LYS A 901 33.68 0.00 30.52
N TYR A 902 33.18 -0.97 29.70
CA TYR A 902 33.99 -1.59 28.63
C TYR A 902 34.00 -0.78 27.33
N LEU A 903 33.12 0.22 27.20
CA LEU A 903 33.03 1.08 26.02
C LEU A 903 33.91 2.31 26.10
N VAL A 904 34.43 2.60 27.27
CA VAL A 904 35.35 3.74 27.48
C VAL A 904 36.65 3.52 26.69
N GLU A 905 36.94 4.41 25.77
CA GLU A 905 38.20 4.39 25.06
C GLU A 905 39.32 4.74 26.03
N SER A 906 40.21 3.79 26.30
CA SER A 906 41.42 4.03 27.09
C SER A 906 42.48 4.83 26.33
N GLU A 907 42.40 4.84 25.03
CA GLU A 907 43.32 5.48 24.13
C GLU A 907 42.62 6.24 23.02
N MET A 908 43.17 7.36 22.58
CA MET A 908 42.73 8.11 21.41
C MET A 908 43.89 8.28 20.42
N GLN A 909 43.61 8.06 19.16
CA GLN A 909 44.57 8.27 18.08
C GLN A 909 44.37 9.64 17.45
N LEU A 910 45.39 10.47 17.46
CA LEU A 910 45.36 11.80 16.85
C LEU A 910 46.30 11.84 15.64
N THR A 911 45.81 12.47 14.58
CA THR A 911 46.68 12.78 13.42
C THR A 911 47.55 13.98 13.73
N VAL A 912 48.85 13.82 13.66
CA VAL A 912 49.84 14.92 13.83
C VAL A 912 50.16 15.55 12.48
N SER A 913 49.93 16.85 12.40
CA SER A 913 50.10 17.66 11.19
C SER A 913 51.08 18.79 11.42
N PHE A 914 51.78 19.19 10.37
CA PHE A 914 52.65 20.38 10.35
C PHE A 914 52.18 21.33 9.24
N ASN A 915 51.86 22.58 9.60
CA ASN A 915 51.32 23.59 8.70
C ASN A 915 50.13 23.05 7.90
N GLY A 916 49.21 22.28 8.56
CA GLY A 916 47.98 21.70 7.94
C GLY A 916 48.23 20.43 7.12
N LYS A 917 49.45 19.94 6.95
CA LYS A 917 49.75 18.68 6.25
C LYS A 917 49.89 17.54 7.25
N ALA A 918 49.05 16.52 7.19
CA ALA A 918 49.16 15.31 8.01
C ALA A 918 50.48 14.58 7.76
N ARG A 919 51.13 14.12 8.85
CA ARG A 919 52.44 13.49 8.79
C ARG A 919 52.46 12.10 9.38
N TYR A 920 51.86 11.91 10.55
CA TYR A 920 51.76 10.62 11.19
C TYR A 920 50.61 10.58 12.18
N GLN A 921 50.29 9.40 12.69
CA GLN A 921 49.32 9.19 13.76
C GLN A 921 50.09 8.83 15.05
N LYS A 922 49.59 9.31 16.18
CA LYS A 922 50.09 8.99 17.52
C LYS A 922 48.92 8.69 18.46
N THR A 923 49.12 7.68 19.29
CA THR A 923 48.13 7.25 20.29
C THR A 923 48.43 7.93 21.63
N PHE A 924 47.41 8.42 22.28
CA PHE A 924 47.42 9.05 23.60
C PHE A 924 46.39 8.38 24.51
N ALA A 925 46.54 8.51 25.81
CA ALA A 925 45.47 8.16 26.72
C ALA A 925 44.22 9.00 26.44
N ALA A 926 43.04 8.40 26.52
CA ALA A 926 41.77 9.07 26.13
C ALA A 926 41.48 10.30 27.01
N ASP A 927 41.97 10.32 28.22
CA ASP A 927 41.88 11.39 29.22
C ASP A 927 43.09 12.36 29.20
N ALA A 928 44.03 12.18 28.25
CA ALA A 928 45.17 13.06 28.12
C ALA A 928 44.74 14.51 27.87
N ASP A 929 45.18 15.42 28.70
CA ASP A 929 44.93 16.84 28.53
C ASP A 929 45.77 17.42 27.39
N ASN A 930 45.35 18.58 26.89
CA ASN A 930 46.04 19.24 25.78
C ASN A 930 47.50 19.53 26.05
N ALA A 931 47.88 19.80 27.30
CA ALA A 931 49.26 20.07 27.68
C ALA A 931 50.16 18.81 27.57
N THR A 932 49.61 17.66 27.97
CA THR A 932 50.29 16.36 27.83
C THR A 932 50.42 15.98 26.35
N ILE A 933 49.34 16.13 25.56
CA ILE A 933 49.36 15.87 24.12
C ILE A 933 50.40 16.74 23.42
N GLU A 934 50.43 18.03 23.72
CA GLU A 934 51.38 18.97 23.13
C GLU A 934 52.83 18.61 23.50
N ARG A 935 53.06 18.29 24.77
CA ARG A 935 54.39 17.90 25.24
C ARG A 935 54.89 16.64 24.55
N GLU A 936 54.05 15.62 24.49
CA GLU A 936 54.41 14.32 23.89
C GLU A 936 54.56 14.38 22.37
N VAL A 937 53.78 15.21 21.69
CA VAL A 937 53.93 15.40 20.24
C VAL A 937 55.22 16.18 19.93
N LYS A 938 55.56 17.17 20.74
CA LYS A 938 56.82 17.92 20.57
C LYS A 938 58.04 17.07 20.85
N ALA A 939 57.93 16.11 21.77
CA ALA A 939 59.05 15.21 22.14
C ALA A 939 59.22 14.01 21.20
N ASP A 940 58.27 13.75 20.33
CA ASP A 940 58.25 12.61 19.40
C ASP A 940 59.36 12.79 18.34
N GLU A 941 60.15 11.75 18.14
CA GLU A 941 61.28 11.79 17.18
C GLU A 941 60.85 12.15 15.76
N ARG A 942 59.64 11.75 15.39
CA ARG A 942 59.03 12.07 14.09
C ARG A 942 58.70 13.55 13.97
N SER A 943 58.27 14.21 15.06
CA SER A 943 58.06 15.66 15.12
C SER A 943 59.36 16.45 15.07
N LEU A 944 60.41 16.00 15.82
CA LEU A 944 61.69 16.67 15.88
C LEU A 944 62.27 16.89 14.48
N LYS A 945 62.16 15.92 13.57
CA LYS A 945 62.63 16.05 12.17
C LYS A 945 61.98 17.19 11.40
N TYR A 946 60.65 17.49 11.67
CA TYR A 946 59.93 18.59 11.02
C TYR A 946 60.17 19.94 11.69
N MET A 947 60.57 19.94 12.94
CA MET A 947 60.89 21.16 13.73
C MET A 947 62.35 21.60 13.68
N GLU A 948 63.29 20.78 13.17
CA GLU A 948 64.67 21.07 13.07
C GLU A 948 64.91 22.37 12.31
N GLY A 949 65.55 23.33 12.98
CA GLY A 949 65.89 24.67 12.42
C GLY A 949 64.73 25.61 12.27
N LYS A 950 63.49 25.27 12.83
CA LYS A 950 62.29 26.06 12.73
C LYS A 950 61.71 26.45 14.08
N GLN A 951 61.04 27.61 14.12
CA GLN A 951 60.37 28.09 15.32
C GLN A 951 58.91 27.67 15.34
N ILE A 952 58.41 27.10 16.45
CA ILE A 952 57.04 26.81 16.66
C ILE A 952 56.25 28.10 16.91
N VAL A 953 55.31 28.40 16.07
CA VAL A 953 54.43 29.58 16.19
C VAL A 953 53.22 29.27 17.07
N LYS A 954 52.59 28.11 16.87
CA LYS A 954 51.37 27.69 17.60
C LYS A 954 51.18 26.20 17.46
N VAL A 955 50.59 25.57 18.50
CA VAL A 955 50.07 24.21 18.46
C VAL A 955 48.54 24.30 18.59
N ILE A 956 47.85 23.70 17.66
CA ILE A 956 46.39 23.65 17.63
C ILE A 956 45.96 22.20 17.83
N ILE A 957 45.26 21.93 18.92
CA ILE A 957 44.74 20.60 19.24
C ILE A 957 43.25 20.66 19.08
N VAL A 958 42.71 19.83 18.17
CA VAL A 958 41.28 19.57 18.05
C VAL A 958 41.00 18.23 18.71
N PRO A 959 40.25 18.20 19.82
CA PRO A 959 40.00 16.98 20.57
C PRO A 959 39.51 15.84 19.68
N LYS A 960 40.05 14.64 19.87
CA LYS A 960 39.71 13.40 19.12
C LYS A 960 39.88 13.47 17.59
N LYS A 961 40.60 14.48 17.05
CA LYS A 961 40.81 14.62 15.60
C LYS A 961 42.25 14.82 15.19
N ILE A 962 42.85 15.93 15.58
CA ILE A 962 44.11 16.33 15.00
C ILE A 962 44.92 17.21 15.95
N VAL A 963 46.23 17.07 15.90
CA VAL A 963 47.21 18.03 16.45
C VAL A 963 47.93 18.70 15.28
N ASN A 964 47.83 20.00 15.15
CA ASN A 964 48.51 20.75 14.09
C ASN A 964 49.56 21.69 14.68
N ILE A 965 50.81 21.45 14.37
CA ILE A 965 51.94 22.29 14.76
C ILE A 965 52.21 23.26 13.63
N VAL A 966 52.07 24.54 13.93
CA VAL A 966 52.39 25.63 12.98
C VAL A 966 53.83 26.03 13.23
N ILE A 967 54.70 25.85 12.24
CA ILE A 967 56.12 26.14 12.27
C ILE A 967 56.49 27.17 11.21
N LYS A 968 57.46 28.03 11.52
CA LYS A 968 58.00 29.07 10.62
C LYS A 968 59.50 28.90 10.44
#